data_6b845d158be5abf21acb45ecd915efdb
#
_entry.id   6b845d158be5abf21acb45ecd915efdb
#
_cell.length_a   1.000
_cell.length_b   1.000
_cell.length_c   1.000
_cell.angle_alpha   90.00
_cell.angle_beta   90.00
_cell.angle_gamma   90.00
#
_symmetry.space_group_name_H-M   'P 1'
#
loop_
_entity.id
_entity.type
_entity.pdbx_description
1 polymer ?
#
loop_
_entity_poly.entity_id
_entity_poly.type
_entity_poly.pdbx_seq_one_letter_code
_entity_poly.pdbx_strand_id
1 'polypeptide(L)'
;MTAFAVARYVAQRMRRVRNPLPQLIPQRVDRVKADVDAMQWERTRSLDVHGGPLNAQPRPLRDGTRQRLRPVRSGEHFGPARGGWHQRWFRVRVPAARRDERGQRFLQWDCQGETTAYVDGEPWAGLDLAHRTCPLPDRATTVWLDCSTWQTGIWLPGVSPTEQQIGRYGLRFDRCAMRVRNQPAWCVSWDLDAFIQLMNVLLERDGVRSTGGFGHITSIDSCSPLLRLLLRGLDDACDAWVEGGLAALGEALRSLARRMPAEFWQPLAALCGHAHLDLVWLWPEMATERKGVHGFATQLRLMERYPEITFVQSQPALYRAVARQAPQLMRRVRAQIATGRWEVMGGFEVEPDNNLPSGEALARSLIYGQRKITELRGAPSPVCWIPDVFGYSSSLPQILRLGGIKYFFTTKMTWSQVTKFPYNSFVWRGADGSEVLAHLCPTGYNGAVELDNLIAASRDYRQADVHPEVLLPTGFGDGGGGLTEAMCERARRLANLAGVPRARWTTGEAFFRRLDRTRARLPVYQGELYLEYHRGTYTTQSEFKRLYRAAEIALQSHEAVRVVTRRRPLGEPAWLRVLFCQFHDALPGSSINLVYQQLNAELAAIGENERQAATIELQRAVRSRRQRREWVAFNPLPLPRTAVVERPANGTAAQGLSFVRIGGLETAPAPPAFDGAPVRASSTRLDNGIVQAHFDRRGQLGALRVDGVRLALEGAAGFVLYHDQPANFDAWDIDHYSFQTGPRAATDLKLALSERGPLRARLRGSAPIGARSRLTVEYILEAGARYLRIDAHIDWNESHRLLKFHVPTAYRGRWARFGCPFGSIQRPQLPGLPADEAMWEVPGSRWAAVTHEDGAGLALVTEAKSGFSCRDGNLGVTLLRSPKEPDPTADMGTHRVRFAIGRHETHTTGDILSTAAAADALFTPLVVCTGATPLPAPFTMENLGTLVPSWVMPAEQSDGFILRLHETNGSAGTARLRLYTAPRAVDLVDFLEHRNGRVTRVDRHTYEIAYRPYHVLSVRVR
;
A
#
# COMPACT_ATOMS: atom_id res chain seq x y z
N MET A 1 -59.01 -51.84 -14.21
CA MET A 1 -57.77 -51.08 -14.29
C MET A 1 -56.67 -51.77 -13.46
N THR A 2 -55.56 -52.13 -14.06
CA THR A 2 -54.45 -52.74 -13.33
C THR A 2 -53.88 -51.77 -12.34
N ALA A 3 -53.30 -52.23 -11.24
CA ALA A 3 -52.64 -51.35 -10.21
C ALA A 3 -51.66 -50.41 -10.82
N PHE A 4 -51.02 -50.81 -11.92
CA PHE A 4 -50.07 -49.96 -12.71
C PHE A 4 -50.78 -48.82 -13.48
N ALA A 5 -51.99 -49.07 -14.01
CA ALA A 5 -52.82 -48.06 -14.66
C ALA A 5 -53.34 -47.00 -13.64
N VAL A 6 -53.70 -47.46 -12.45
CA VAL A 6 -54.14 -46.59 -11.34
C VAL A 6 -52.94 -45.74 -10.86
N ALA A 7 -51.78 -46.35 -10.65
CA ALA A 7 -50.58 -45.62 -10.23
C ALA A 7 -50.15 -44.58 -11.28
N ARG A 8 -50.24 -44.93 -12.56
CA ARG A 8 -49.96 -44.03 -13.68
C ARG A 8 -50.96 -42.86 -13.78
N TYR A 9 -52.26 -43.19 -13.57
CA TYR A 9 -53.34 -42.19 -13.53
C TYR A 9 -53.20 -41.22 -12.35
N VAL A 10 -52.87 -41.75 -11.18
CA VAL A 10 -52.65 -40.98 -9.97
C VAL A 10 -51.37 -40.10 -10.16
N ALA A 11 -50.32 -40.67 -10.67
CA ALA A 11 -49.09 -39.90 -10.96
C ALA A 11 -49.34 -38.78 -11.99
N GLN A 12 -50.12 -39.04 -13.08
CA GLN A 12 -50.47 -38.02 -14.05
C GLN A 12 -51.38 -36.93 -13.50
N ARG A 13 -52.26 -37.25 -12.56
CA ARG A 13 -53.15 -36.29 -11.93
C ARG A 13 -52.44 -35.47 -10.84
N MET A 14 -51.54 -36.06 -10.07
CA MET A 14 -50.68 -35.36 -9.12
C MET A 14 -49.71 -34.38 -9.82
N ARG A 15 -49.27 -34.71 -11.04
CA ARG A 15 -48.48 -33.78 -11.88
C ARG A 15 -49.20 -32.49 -12.28
N ARG A 16 -50.53 -32.44 -12.20
CA ARG A 16 -51.32 -31.22 -12.48
C ARG A 16 -51.49 -30.32 -11.27
N VAL A 17 -51.22 -30.84 -10.08
CA VAL A 17 -51.24 -30.03 -8.85
C VAL A 17 -49.90 -29.36 -8.66
N ARG A 18 -49.78 -28.13 -9.14
CA ARG A 18 -48.60 -27.33 -8.91
C ARG A 18 -48.52 -26.92 -7.46
N ASN A 19 -47.29 -26.93 -6.92
CA ASN A 19 -47.04 -26.47 -5.56
C ASN A 19 -47.47 -24.99 -5.41
N PRO A 20 -48.43 -24.66 -4.54
CA PRO A 20 -48.88 -23.28 -4.35
C PRO A 20 -47.99 -22.49 -3.43
N LEU A 21 -47.01 -23.10 -2.77
CA LEU A 21 -46.21 -22.51 -1.72
C LEU A 21 -44.80 -22.20 -2.22
N PRO A 22 -44.47 -20.93 -2.47
CA PRO A 22 -43.16 -20.53 -2.96
C PRO A 22 -42.02 -20.93 -2.03
N GLN A 23 -42.27 -21.09 -0.73
CA GLN A 23 -41.29 -21.47 0.29
C GLN A 23 -40.82 -22.94 0.19
N LEU A 24 -41.58 -23.83 -0.43
CA LEU A 24 -41.23 -25.26 -0.59
C LEU A 24 -40.38 -25.55 -1.82
N ILE A 25 -40.46 -24.69 -2.84
CA ILE A 25 -39.72 -24.88 -4.08
C ILE A 25 -38.22 -24.76 -3.88
N PRO A 26 -37.69 -23.76 -3.15
CA PRO A 26 -36.22 -23.66 -2.87
C PRO A 26 -35.67 -24.93 -2.23
N GLN A 27 -36.35 -25.50 -1.25
CA GLN A 27 -35.90 -26.73 -0.58
C GLN A 27 -35.83 -27.91 -1.54
N ARG A 28 -36.75 -27.97 -2.51
CA ARG A 28 -36.76 -29.00 -3.54
C ARG A 28 -35.60 -28.80 -4.51
N VAL A 29 -35.39 -27.59 -4.94
CA VAL A 29 -34.26 -27.20 -5.83
C VAL A 29 -32.91 -27.49 -5.18
N ASP A 30 -32.76 -27.15 -3.90
CA ASP A 30 -31.52 -27.40 -3.14
C ASP A 30 -31.22 -28.92 -3.05
N ARG A 31 -32.25 -29.77 -2.88
CA ARG A 31 -32.05 -31.22 -2.89
C ARG A 31 -31.57 -31.70 -4.26
N VAL A 32 -32.22 -31.25 -5.35
CA VAL A 32 -31.80 -31.60 -6.70
C VAL A 32 -30.39 -31.10 -6.97
N LYS A 33 -30.06 -29.89 -6.50
CA LYS A 33 -28.69 -29.33 -6.62
C LYS A 33 -27.67 -30.20 -5.90
N ALA A 34 -27.98 -30.66 -4.68
CA ALA A 34 -27.10 -31.56 -3.92
C ALA A 34 -26.86 -32.90 -4.64
N ASP A 35 -27.92 -33.48 -5.23
CA ASP A 35 -27.81 -34.71 -6.01
C ASP A 35 -26.94 -34.52 -7.25
N VAL A 36 -27.14 -33.42 -7.99
CA VAL A 36 -26.33 -33.09 -9.16
C VAL A 36 -24.86 -32.81 -8.77
N ASP A 37 -24.64 -32.12 -7.64
CA ASP A 37 -23.29 -31.85 -7.13
C ASP A 37 -22.55 -33.16 -6.78
N ALA A 38 -23.24 -34.12 -6.23
CA ALA A 38 -22.68 -35.45 -5.95
C ALA A 38 -22.25 -36.17 -7.24
N MET A 39 -22.90 -35.87 -8.36
CA MET A 39 -22.60 -36.46 -9.68
C MET A 39 -21.49 -35.73 -10.46
N GLN A 40 -20.99 -34.59 -10.01
CA GLN A 40 -19.95 -33.83 -10.71
C GLN A 40 -18.66 -34.64 -10.93
N TRP A 41 -18.49 -35.71 -10.18
CA TRP A 41 -17.32 -36.56 -10.24
C TRP A 41 -17.74 -38.02 -10.47
N GLU A 42 -17.46 -38.53 -11.66
CA GLU A 42 -17.81 -39.91 -12.03
C GLU A 42 -17.01 -40.94 -11.25
N ARG A 43 -15.74 -40.68 -11.09
CA ARG A 43 -14.78 -41.58 -10.41
C ARG A 43 -13.84 -40.80 -9.50
N THR A 44 -13.50 -41.41 -8.39
CA THR A 44 -12.49 -40.95 -7.44
C THR A 44 -11.57 -42.10 -7.10
N ARG A 45 -10.28 -41.93 -7.33
CA ARG A 45 -9.24 -42.88 -6.98
C ARG A 45 -8.22 -42.25 -6.07
N SER A 46 -8.07 -42.80 -4.86
CA SER A 46 -7.01 -42.37 -3.94
C SER A 46 -5.62 -42.59 -4.55
N LEU A 47 -4.71 -41.68 -4.28
CA LEU A 47 -3.33 -41.73 -4.74
C LEU A 47 -2.38 -41.78 -3.54
N ASP A 48 -1.31 -42.57 -3.70
CA ASP A 48 -0.27 -42.67 -2.70
C ASP A 48 0.57 -41.40 -2.64
N VAL A 49 0.72 -40.85 -1.45
CA VAL A 49 1.47 -39.64 -1.19
C VAL A 49 2.75 -39.98 -0.41
N HIS A 50 3.86 -39.45 -0.88
CA HIS A 50 5.15 -39.53 -0.19
C HIS A 50 5.62 -38.13 0.14
N GLY A 51 5.95 -37.85 1.41
CA GLY A 51 6.39 -36.57 1.89
C GLY A 51 7.84 -36.57 2.37
N GLY A 52 8.53 -35.47 2.11
CA GLY A 52 9.88 -35.19 2.59
C GLY A 52 9.89 -34.62 4.02
N PRO A 53 11.05 -34.26 4.55
CA PRO A 53 11.18 -33.55 5.81
C PRO A 53 10.66 -32.11 5.72
N LEU A 54 10.43 -31.48 6.87
CA LEU A 54 10.19 -30.05 6.97
C LEU A 54 11.48 -29.27 6.74
N ASN A 55 11.39 -28.23 5.92
CA ASN A 55 12.48 -27.32 5.62
C ASN A 55 12.17 -25.94 6.21
N ALA A 56 13.00 -25.43 7.10
CA ALA A 56 12.86 -24.09 7.69
C ALA A 56 13.16 -22.97 6.66
N GLN A 57 13.89 -23.30 5.61
CA GLN A 57 14.15 -22.40 4.48
C GLN A 57 13.60 -23.01 3.19
N PRO A 58 13.12 -22.20 2.22
CA PRO A 58 12.63 -22.69 0.95
C PRO A 58 13.72 -23.47 0.20
N ARG A 59 13.36 -24.64 -0.32
CA ARG A 59 14.20 -25.43 -1.20
C ARG A 59 13.57 -25.51 -2.59
N PRO A 60 14.32 -25.22 -3.65
CA PRO A 60 13.81 -25.35 -5.01
C PRO A 60 13.47 -26.81 -5.35
N LEU A 61 12.66 -27.01 -6.38
CA LEU A 61 12.21 -28.35 -6.81
C LEU A 61 13.37 -29.35 -6.96
N ARG A 62 14.48 -28.95 -7.60
CA ARG A 62 15.66 -29.81 -7.78
C ARG A 62 16.20 -30.42 -6.48
N ASP A 63 16.11 -29.66 -5.39
CA ASP A 63 16.57 -30.11 -4.07
C ASP A 63 15.46 -30.89 -3.35
N GLY A 64 14.20 -30.50 -3.56
CA GLY A 64 13.02 -31.23 -3.08
C GLY A 64 12.95 -32.66 -3.64
N THR A 65 13.26 -32.83 -4.92
CA THR A 65 13.26 -34.16 -5.59
C THR A 65 14.33 -35.11 -5.08
N ARG A 66 15.39 -34.61 -4.45
CA ARG A 66 16.50 -35.41 -3.88
C ARG A 66 16.27 -35.79 -2.41
N GLN A 67 15.22 -35.29 -1.79
CA GLN A 67 14.93 -35.59 -0.39
C GLN A 67 14.51 -37.06 -0.19
N ARG A 68 14.82 -37.64 0.96
CA ARG A 68 14.28 -38.93 1.36
C ARG A 68 12.79 -38.78 1.68
N LEU A 69 11.95 -39.42 0.89
CA LEU A 69 10.51 -39.39 1.06
C LEU A 69 10.00 -40.59 1.83
N ARG A 70 8.98 -40.43 2.64
CA ARG A 70 8.23 -41.48 3.35
C ARG A 70 6.75 -41.44 2.97
N PRO A 71 6.02 -42.58 3.04
CA PRO A 71 4.57 -42.57 2.89
C PRO A 71 3.93 -41.62 3.90
N VAL A 72 2.88 -40.90 3.47
CA VAL A 72 2.09 -39.98 4.29
C VAL A 72 0.68 -40.56 4.42
N ARG A 73 0.12 -40.57 5.62
CA ARG A 73 -1.21 -41.10 5.91
C ARG A 73 -2.25 -39.97 6.02
N SER A 74 -3.47 -40.25 5.61
CA SER A 74 -4.61 -39.34 5.86
C SER A 74 -4.72 -39.03 7.35
N GLY A 75 -4.96 -37.76 7.68
CA GLY A 75 -4.99 -37.25 9.06
C GLY A 75 -3.61 -36.92 9.64
N GLU A 76 -2.50 -37.12 8.89
CA GLU A 76 -1.16 -36.79 9.37
C GLU A 76 -0.99 -35.29 9.56
N HIS A 77 -0.66 -34.89 10.79
CA HIS A 77 -0.28 -33.53 11.11
C HIS A 77 1.20 -33.30 10.83
N PHE A 78 1.52 -32.11 10.34
CA PHE A 78 2.89 -31.69 10.11
C PHE A 78 3.03 -30.16 10.34
N GLY A 79 4.23 -29.72 10.57
CA GLY A 79 4.56 -28.33 10.87
C GLY A 79 5.36 -28.22 12.16
N PRO A 80 5.96 -27.06 12.46
CA PRO A 80 6.73 -26.85 13.67
C PRO A 80 5.79 -26.72 14.87
N ALA A 81 6.14 -27.32 16.00
CA ALA A 81 5.35 -27.30 17.23
C ALA A 81 5.08 -25.88 17.80
N ARG A 82 5.98 -24.93 17.51
CA ARG A 82 5.88 -23.52 17.94
C ARG A 82 5.34 -22.58 16.86
N GLY A 83 4.81 -23.11 15.75
CA GLY A 83 4.43 -22.32 14.60
C GLY A 83 5.65 -21.86 13.78
N GLY A 84 5.39 -21.00 12.81
CA GLY A 84 6.40 -20.50 11.89
C GLY A 84 6.31 -21.09 10.49
N TRP A 85 6.97 -20.43 9.55
CA TRP A 85 6.95 -20.83 8.16
C TRP A 85 7.92 -21.98 7.92
N HIS A 86 7.41 -23.06 7.31
CA HIS A 86 8.21 -24.18 6.83
C HIS A 86 7.66 -24.66 5.50
N GLN A 87 8.49 -25.33 4.74
CA GLN A 87 8.16 -25.99 3.49
C GLN A 87 8.19 -27.50 3.65
N ARG A 88 7.27 -28.21 3.02
CA ARG A 88 7.33 -29.66 2.86
C ARG A 88 7.06 -30.03 1.42
N TRP A 89 7.95 -30.82 0.82
CA TRP A 89 7.75 -31.38 -0.50
C TRP A 89 7.00 -32.70 -0.41
N PHE A 90 6.02 -32.88 -1.32
CA PHE A 90 5.33 -34.15 -1.49
C PHE A 90 5.45 -34.61 -2.94
N ARG A 91 5.36 -35.93 -3.16
CA ARG A 91 5.36 -36.58 -4.46
C ARG A 91 4.15 -37.47 -4.61
N VAL A 92 3.46 -37.35 -5.74
CA VAL A 92 2.31 -38.14 -6.12
C VAL A 92 2.55 -38.72 -7.52
N ARG A 93 2.35 -40.03 -7.71
CA ARG A 93 2.40 -40.68 -9.02
C ARG A 93 0.99 -40.80 -9.55
N VAL A 94 0.77 -40.32 -10.76
CA VAL A 94 -0.53 -40.35 -11.43
C VAL A 94 -0.41 -41.26 -12.66
N PRO A 95 -1.26 -42.31 -12.81
CA PRO A 95 -1.22 -43.18 -13.96
C PRO A 95 -1.67 -42.46 -15.23
N ALA A 96 -1.42 -43.06 -16.42
CA ALA A 96 -1.97 -42.54 -17.65
C ALA A 96 -3.51 -42.58 -17.68
N ALA A 97 -4.12 -41.65 -18.42
CA ALA A 97 -5.56 -41.59 -18.59
C ALA A 97 -6.05 -42.78 -19.40
N ARG A 98 -7.19 -43.36 -19.01
CA ARG A 98 -7.99 -44.22 -19.86
C ARG A 98 -8.62 -43.38 -20.99
N ARG A 99 -9.10 -44.00 -22.03
CA ARG A 99 -9.70 -43.30 -23.20
C ARG A 99 -10.86 -42.40 -22.81
N ASP A 100 -11.72 -42.88 -21.89
CA ASP A 100 -12.90 -42.20 -21.34
C ASP A 100 -12.59 -41.12 -20.29
N GLU A 101 -11.34 -41.05 -19.79
CA GLU A 101 -10.88 -40.09 -18.78
C GLU A 101 -10.17 -38.86 -19.38
N ARG A 102 -9.84 -38.90 -20.68
CA ARG A 102 -9.02 -37.88 -21.34
C ARG A 102 -9.62 -36.47 -21.24
N GLY A 103 -8.82 -35.51 -20.82
CA GLY A 103 -9.24 -34.12 -20.65
C GLY A 103 -10.15 -33.86 -19.45
N GLN A 104 -10.54 -34.91 -18.68
CA GLN A 104 -11.50 -34.81 -17.59
C GLN A 104 -10.88 -35.09 -16.20
N ARG A 105 -9.56 -35.28 -16.14
CA ARG A 105 -8.88 -35.69 -14.92
C ARG A 105 -8.38 -34.50 -14.10
N PHE A 106 -8.59 -34.61 -12.78
CA PHE A 106 -8.15 -33.59 -11.83
C PHE A 106 -7.44 -34.25 -10.66
N LEU A 107 -6.39 -33.62 -10.17
CA LEU A 107 -5.84 -33.88 -8.84
C LEU A 107 -6.67 -33.14 -7.81
N GLN A 108 -7.23 -33.86 -6.86
CA GLN A 108 -7.73 -33.29 -5.61
C GLN A 108 -6.65 -33.36 -4.56
N TRP A 109 -6.41 -32.24 -3.88
CA TRP A 109 -5.44 -32.10 -2.82
C TRP A 109 -6.08 -31.40 -1.63
N ASP A 110 -6.45 -32.17 -0.62
CA ASP A 110 -7.03 -31.68 0.62
C ASP A 110 -5.91 -31.61 1.68
N CYS A 111 -5.33 -30.44 1.79
CA CYS A 111 -4.29 -30.10 2.76
C CYS A 111 -4.54 -28.64 3.19
N GLN A 112 -4.36 -28.36 4.45
CA GLN A 112 -4.61 -27.02 5.00
C GLN A 112 -3.57 -25.98 4.55
N GLY A 113 -2.40 -26.41 4.04
CA GLY A 113 -1.35 -25.55 3.57
C GLY A 113 -1.53 -25.09 2.13
N GLU A 114 -1.02 -23.94 1.82
CA GLU A 114 -0.91 -23.44 0.46
C GLU A 114 0.14 -24.25 -0.31
N THR A 115 -0.23 -24.79 -1.45
CA THR A 115 0.57 -25.77 -2.19
C THR A 115 0.69 -25.39 -3.65
N THR A 116 1.90 -25.38 -4.21
CA THR A 116 2.13 -25.28 -5.64
C THR A 116 2.41 -26.65 -6.22
N ALA A 117 1.60 -27.09 -7.18
CA ALA A 117 1.83 -28.32 -7.94
C ALA A 117 2.83 -28.06 -9.07
N TYR A 118 3.74 -29.02 -9.26
CA TYR A 118 4.73 -29.04 -10.34
C TYR A 118 4.55 -30.30 -11.18
N VAL A 119 4.54 -30.13 -12.49
CA VAL A 119 4.51 -31.21 -13.48
C VAL A 119 5.64 -30.98 -14.47
N ASP A 120 6.45 -32.03 -14.76
CA ASP A 120 7.62 -31.96 -15.64
C ASP A 120 8.64 -30.88 -15.26
N GLY A 121 8.77 -30.60 -13.95
CA GLY A 121 9.69 -29.61 -13.45
C GLY A 121 9.18 -28.16 -13.48
N GLU A 122 7.96 -27.93 -13.98
CA GLU A 122 7.39 -26.58 -14.09
C GLU A 122 6.23 -26.36 -13.12
N PRO A 123 6.06 -25.13 -12.57
CA PRO A 123 4.85 -24.77 -11.83
C PRO A 123 3.61 -25.00 -12.69
N TRP A 124 2.70 -25.82 -12.17
CA TRP A 124 1.51 -26.25 -12.90
C TRP A 124 0.26 -25.52 -12.49
N ALA A 125 -0.06 -25.53 -11.21
CA ALA A 125 -1.20 -24.83 -10.61
C ALA A 125 -1.01 -24.68 -9.10
N GLY A 126 -1.67 -23.70 -8.52
CA GLY A 126 -1.84 -23.55 -7.08
C GLY A 126 -2.99 -24.39 -6.54
N LEU A 127 -2.83 -24.87 -5.33
CA LEU A 127 -3.81 -25.64 -4.58
C LEU A 127 -3.90 -25.04 -3.16
N ASP A 128 -5.08 -24.57 -2.81
CA ASP A 128 -5.38 -23.90 -1.55
C ASP A 128 -6.86 -24.09 -1.17
N LEU A 129 -7.37 -23.33 -0.19
CA LEU A 129 -8.77 -23.42 0.26
C LEU A 129 -9.79 -23.09 -0.84
N ALA A 130 -9.46 -22.24 -1.78
CA ALA A 130 -10.30 -21.85 -2.92
C ALA A 130 -10.05 -22.72 -4.16
N HIS A 131 -8.89 -23.34 -4.28
CA HIS A 131 -8.43 -24.12 -5.42
C HIS A 131 -8.08 -25.54 -4.99
N ARG A 132 -9.07 -26.35 -4.64
CA ARG A 132 -8.85 -27.72 -4.11
C ARG A 132 -8.52 -28.76 -5.19
N THR A 133 -8.68 -28.42 -6.47
CA THR A 133 -8.41 -29.31 -7.59
C THR A 133 -7.64 -28.60 -8.68
N CYS A 134 -6.78 -29.34 -9.37
CA CYS A 134 -6.14 -28.86 -10.60
C CYS A 134 -6.21 -29.91 -11.72
N PRO A 135 -6.29 -29.49 -12.99
CA PRO A 135 -6.33 -30.45 -14.11
C PRO A 135 -5.02 -31.23 -14.20
N LEU A 136 -5.13 -32.49 -14.60
CA LEU A 136 -4.00 -33.42 -14.82
C LEU A 136 -3.77 -33.66 -16.30
N PRO A 137 -2.51 -33.82 -16.76
CA PRO A 137 -2.22 -34.27 -18.12
C PRO A 137 -2.71 -35.72 -18.34
N ASP A 138 -3.04 -36.10 -19.60
CA ASP A 138 -3.54 -37.42 -19.92
C ASP A 138 -2.48 -38.54 -19.84
N ARG A 139 -1.19 -38.18 -19.96
CA ARG A 139 -0.10 -39.14 -19.79
C ARG A 139 0.18 -39.48 -18.33
N ALA A 140 0.85 -40.60 -18.10
CA ALA A 140 1.40 -40.88 -16.77
C ALA A 140 2.37 -39.76 -16.33
N THR A 141 2.24 -39.32 -15.11
CA THR A 141 3.07 -38.21 -14.63
C THR A 141 3.38 -38.32 -13.14
N THR A 142 4.43 -37.67 -12.74
CA THR A 142 4.75 -37.44 -11.33
C THR A 142 4.46 -35.98 -10.99
N VAL A 143 3.54 -35.76 -10.06
CA VAL A 143 3.24 -34.42 -9.52
C VAL A 143 4.07 -34.22 -8.27
N TRP A 144 4.85 -33.17 -8.23
CA TRP A 144 5.52 -32.68 -7.04
C TRP A 144 4.72 -31.53 -6.44
N LEU A 145 4.57 -31.54 -5.13
CA LEU A 145 3.77 -30.57 -4.41
C LEU A 145 4.62 -29.85 -3.40
N ASP A 146 4.76 -28.56 -3.58
CA ASP A 146 5.48 -27.65 -2.71
C ASP A 146 4.51 -27.03 -1.72
N CYS A 147 4.38 -27.59 -0.53
CA CYS A 147 3.44 -27.17 0.48
C CYS A 147 4.10 -26.27 1.53
N SER A 148 3.48 -25.13 1.80
CA SER A 148 3.83 -24.23 2.89
C SER A 148 3.02 -24.57 4.14
N THR A 149 3.66 -24.56 5.33
CA THR A 149 2.96 -24.66 6.61
C THR A 149 2.22 -23.38 6.97
N TRP A 150 2.34 -22.33 6.19
CA TRP A 150 1.57 -21.11 6.31
C TRP A 150 0.26 -21.28 5.56
N GLN A 151 -0.84 -21.02 6.24
CA GLN A 151 -2.14 -20.99 5.57
C GLN A 151 -2.23 -19.80 4.61
N THR A 152 -3.07 -19.96 3.60
CA THR A 152 -3.35 -18.87 2.67
C THR A 152 -4.05 -17.71 3.36
N GLY A 153 -3.69 -16.48 3.03
CA GLY A 153 -4.39 -15.25 3.44
C GLY A 153 -5.63 -14.95 2.59
N ILE A 154 -6.25 -15.95 1.98
CA ILE A 154 -7.49 -15.79 1.20
C ILE A 154 -8.67 -15.70 2.13
N TRP A 155 -9.43 -14.61 2.05
CA TRP A 155 -10.66 -14.39 2.79
C TRP A 155 -11.83 -15.04 2.05
N LEU A 156 -12.25 -16.23 2.48
CA LEU A 156 -13.39 -16.92 1.91
C LEU A 156 -14.67 -16.49 2.62
N PRO A 157 -15.77 -16.22 1.90
CA PRO A 157 -17.07 -15.99 2.51
C PRO A 157 -17.49 -17.14 3.42
N GLY A 158 -17.99 -16.83 4.61
CA GLY A 158 -18.45 -17.81 5.59
C GLY A 158 -17.38 -18.56 6.38
N VAL A 159 -16.09 -18.28 6.12
CA VAL A 159 -14.99 -18.80 6.93
C VAL A 159 -14.49 -17.69 7.86
N SER A 160 -14.44 -17.95 9.16
CA SER A 160 -14.01 -16.92 10.11
C SER A 160 -12.54 -16.53 9.88
N PRO A 161 -12.16 -15.28 10.11
CA PRO A 161 -10.76 -14.86 10.06
C PRO A 161 -9.84 -15.70 10.97
N THR A 162 -10.39 -16.16 12.10
CA THR A 162 -9.65 -17.00 13.05
C THR A 162 -9.33 -18.39 12.48
N GLU A 163 -10.20 -18.96 11.67
CA GLU A 163 -9.97 -20.25 11.02
C GLU A 163 -9.02 -20.12 9.84
N GLN A 164 -8.91 -18.94 9.26
CA GLN A 164 -7.98 -18.61 8.18
C GLN A 164 -6.63 -18.11 8.69
N GLN A 165 -6.45 -17.95 10.01
CA GLN A 165 -5.22 -17.40 10.58
C GLN A 165 -3.98 -18.21 10.25
N ILE A 166 -3.06 -17.50 9.65
CA ILE A 166 -1.77 -17.98 9.17
C ILE A 166 -0.83 -18.28 10.33
N GLY A 167 -0.08 -19.38 10.21
CA GLY A 167 1.02 -19.69 11.13
C GLY A 167 0.62 -20.16 12.51
N ARG A 168 -0.66 -20.38 12.78
CA ARG A 168 -1.14 -20.72 14.13
C ARG A 168 -0.99 -22.19 14.47
N TYR A 169 -0.99 -23.08 13.48
CA TYR A 169 -1.09 -24.53 13.72
C TYR A 169 -0.24 -25.37 12.78
N GLY A 170 0.17 -26.53 13.24
CA GLY A 170 0.60 -27.59 12.37
C GLY A 170 -0.53 -27.93 11.40
N LEU A 171 -0.20 -28.09 10.13
CA LEU A 171 -1.15 -28.38 9.08
C LEU A 171 -1.46 -29.88 9.03
N ARG A 172 -2.65 -30.21 8.54
CA ARG A 172 -3.09 -31.59 8.37
C ARG A 172 -3.24 -31.90 6.89
N PHE A 173 -2.71 -33.04 6.50
CA PHE A 173 -2.99 -33.68 5.21
C PHE A 173 -4.20 -34.61 5.36
N ASP A 174 -5.25 -34.37 4.61
CA ASP A 174 -6.49 -35.17 4.69
C ASP A 174 -6.63 -36.13 3.52
N ARG A 175 -6.42 -35.69 2.27
CA ARG A 175 -6.68 -36.51 1.09
C ARG A 175 -5.83 -36.09 -0.11
N CYS A 176 -5.44 -37.09 -0.90
CA CYS A 176 -5.01 -36.90 -2.27
C CYS A 176 -5.73 -37.92 -3.16
N ALA A 177 -6.38 -37.44 -4.23
CA ALA A 177 -7.11 -38.31 -5.14
C ALA A 177 -7.05 -37.80 -6.58
N MET A 178 -7.09 -38.71 -7.54
CA MET A 178 -7.43 -38.43 -8.90
C MET A 178 -8.94 -38.52 -9.06
N ARG A 179 -9.55 -37.50 -9.63
CA ARG A 179 -10.99 -37.44 -9.91
C ARG A 179 -11.23 -37.26 -11.40
N VAL A 180 -12.29 -37.88 -11.90
CA VAL A 180 -12.75 -37.74 -13.27
C VAL A 180 -14.03 -36.93 -13.25
N ARG A 181 -14.06 -35.81 -13.98
CA ARG A 181 -15.22 -34.91 -14.01
C ARG A 181 -16.31 -35.45 -14.91
N ASN A 182 -17.54 -35.42 -14.41
CA ASN A 182 -18.75 -35.57 -15.21
C ASN A 182 -19.13 -34.20 -15.78
N GLN A 183 -18.72 -33.91 -16.99
CA GLN A 183 -18.90 -32.60 -17.60
C GLN A 183 -20.37 -32.17 -17.73
N PRO A 184 -21.34 -33.05 -18.13
CA PRO A 184 -22.77 -32.73 -18.09
C PRO A 184 -23.25 -32.31 -16.70
N ALA A 185 -22.95 -33.10 -15.66
CA ALA A 185 -23.35 -32.77 -14.28
C ALA A 185 -22.70 -31.46 -13.80
N TRP A 186 -21.44 -31.22 -14.13
CA TRP A 186 -20.78 -29.99 -13.86
C TRP A 186 -21.51 -28.77 -14.47
N CYS A 187 -21.86 -28.81 -15.74
CA CYS A 187 -22.59 -27.73 -16.40
C CYS A 187 -23.97 -27.47 -15.78
N VAL A 188 -24.76 -28.53 -15.55
CA VAL A 188 -26.09 -28.41 -14.98
C VAL A 188 -26.05 -27.92 -13.53
N SER A 189 -25.02 -28.32 -12.77
CA SER A 189 -24.79 -27.80 -11.41
C SER A 189 -24.63 -26.27 -11.40
N TRP A 190 -23.85 -25.71 -12.31
CA TRP A 190 -23.67 -24.27 -12.41
C TRP A 190 -24.88 -23.54 -13.01
N ASP A 191 -25.66 -24.20 -13.87
CA ASP A 191 -26.94 -23.66 -14.34
C ASP A 191 -27.92 -23.52 -13.18
N LEU A 192 -27.99 -24.53 -12.31
CA LEU A 192 -28.77 -24.48 -11.07
C LEU A 192 -28.28 -23.42 -10.13
N ASP A 193 -26.95 -23.29 -9.91
CA ASP A 193 -26.36 -22.26 -9.05
C ASP A 193 -26.81 -20.84 -9.46
N ALA A 194 -26.77 -20.52 -10.75
CA ALA A 194 -27.22 -19.23 -11.24
C ALA A 194 -28.73 -18.97 -10.99
N PHE A 195 -29.57 -19.96 -11.21
CA PHE A 195 -31.01 -19.83 -10.94
C PHE A 195 -31.33 -19.79 -9.44
N ILE A 196 -30.60 -20.52 -8.61
CA ILE A 196 -30.75 -20.49 -7.15
C ILE A 196 -30.40 -19.09 -6.62
N GLN A 197 -29.27 -18.51 -7.08
CA GLN A 197 -28.91 -17.16 -6.68
C GLN A 197 -29.98 -16.14 -7.11
N LEU A 198 -30.49 -16.23 -8.34
CA LEU A 198 -31.57 -15.37 -8.82
C LEU A 198 -32.84 -15.57 -7.99
N MET A 199 -33.21 -16.81 -7.70
CA MET A 199 -34.38 -17.15 -6.88
C MET A 199 -34.27 -16.51 -5.49
N ASN A 200 -33.14 -16.65 -4.82
CA ASN A 200 -32.93 -16.10 -3.49
C ASN A 200 -33.07 -14.57 -3.47
N VAL A 201 -32.43 -13.89 -4.41
CA VAL A 201 -32.54 -12.42 -4.56
C VAL A 201 -34.00 -12.00 -4.79
N LEU A 202 -34.73 -12.68 -5.66
CA LEU A 202 -36.13 -12.34 -5.94
C LEU A 202 -37.05 -12.64 -4.77
N LEU A 203 -36.84 -13.75 -4.03
CA LEU A 203 -37.57 -14.09 -2.81
C LEU A 203 -37.37 -12.98 -1.74
N GLU A 204 -36.14 -12.54 -1.53
CA GLU A 204 -35.85 -11.47 -0.59
C GLU A 204 -36.52 -10.15 -1.03
N ARG A 205 -36.39 -9.78 -2.31
CA ARG A 205 -37.03 -8.58 -2.88
C ARG A 205 -38.54 -8.55 -2.71
N ASP A 206 -39.18 -9.70 -2.91
CA ASP A 206 -40.65 -9.83 -2.80
C ASP A 206 -41.12 -10.07 -1.34
N GLY A 207 -40.17 -10.05 -0.36
CA GLY A 207 -40.49 -10.24 1.07
C GLY A 207 -40.92 -11.66 1.44
N VAL A 208 -40.62 -12.64 0.59
CA VAL A 208 -40.93 -14.05 0.83
C VAL A 208 -39.84 -14.66 1.71
N ARG A 209 -40.06 -14.73 3.01
CA ARG A 209 -39.07 -15.30 3.94
C ARG A 209 -39.07 -16.83 3.91
N SER A 210 -37.88 -17.41 3.79
CA SER A 210 -37.66 -18.87 3.87
C SER A 210 -37.67 -19.43 5.29
N THR A 211 -38.15 -18.69 6.26
CA THR A 211 -38.13 -19.13 7.66
C THR A 211 -39.13 -20.26 7.91
N GLY A 212 -38.67 -21.39 8.44
CA GLY A 212 -39.44 -22.55 8.85
C GLY A 212 -40.42 -22.31 10.01
N GLY A 213 -40.99 -21.13 10.10
CA GLY A 213 -42.05 -20.75 11.00
C GLY A 213 -43.39 -20.68 10.25
N PHE A 214 -44.38 -21.33 10.76
CA PHE A 214 -45.76 -21.44 10.23
C PHE A 214 -46.53 -20.10 10.15
N GLY A 215 -45.82 -18.94 10.16
CA GLY A 215 -46.47 -17.66 10.41
C GLY A 215 -47.08 -16.93 9.22
N HIS A 216 -46.53 -17.04 8.00
CA HIS A 216 -47.12 -16.39 6.82
C HIS A 216 -46.83 -17.20 5.55
N ILE A 217 -47.79 -17.99 5.15
CA ILE A 217 -47.79 -18.74 3.90
C ILE A 217 -48.18 -17.76 2.77
N THR A 218 -47.21 -17.36 1.95
CA THR A 218 -47.42 -16.53 0.76
C THR A 218 -47.80 -17.44 -0.41
N SER A 219 -48.88 -17.15 -1.11
CA SER A 219 -49.20 -17.86 -2.36
C SER A 219 -48.19 -17.49 -3.46
N ILE A 220 -47.81 -18.47 -4.29
CA ILE A 220 -46.99 -18.20 -5.48
C ILE A 220 -47.62 -17.17 -6.42
N ASP A 221 -48.95 -17.05 -6.43
CA ASP A 221 -49.69 -16.09 -7.24
C ASP A 221 -49.55 -14.64 -6.75
N SER A 222 -49.12 -14.44 -5.51
CA SER A 222 -48.80 -13.10 -4.96
C SER A 222 -47.36 -12.66 -5.21
N CYS A 223 -46.49 -13.56 -5.72
CA CYS A 223 -45.14 -13.23 -6.10
C CYS A 223 -45.11 -12.38 -7.39
N SER A 224 -44.05 -11.56 -7.56
CA SER A 224 -43.81 -10.85 -8.78
C SER A 224 -43.80 -11.77 -10.03
N PRO A 225 -44.16 -11.26 -11.21
CA PRO A 225 -44.24 -12.10 -12.42
C PRO A 225 -42.96 -12.86 -12.71
N LEU A 226 -41.81 -12.24 -12.51
CA LEU A 226 -40.50 -12.86 -12.75
C LEU A 226 -40.23 -13.98 -11.73
N LEU A 227 -40.44 -13.71 -10.44
CA LEU A 227 -40.27 -14.75 -9.38
C LEU A 227 -41.22 -15.91 -9.61
N ARG A 228 -42.49 -15.65 -9.95
CA ARG A 228 -43.47 -16.68 -10.26
C ARG A 228 -43.08 -17.56 -11.44
N LEU A 229 -42.56 -16.92 -12.54
CA LEU A 229 -42.07 -17.67 -13.70
C LEU A 229 -40.87 -18.55 -13.31
N LEU A 230 -39.93 -18.00 -12.51
CA LEU A 230 -38.76 -18.72 -12.05
C LEU A 230 -39.14 -19.92 -11.17
N LEU A 231 -39.97 -19.71 -10.13
CA LEU A 231 -40.36 -20.76 -9.20
C LEU A 231 -41.11 -21.89 -9.91
N ARG A 232 -42.05 -21.59 -10.80
CA ARG A 232 -42.75 -22.60 -11.60
C ARG A 232 -41.81 -23.34 -12.55
N GLY A 233 -40.91 -22.63 -13.21
CA GLY A 233 -39.93 -23.25 -14.08
C GLY A 233 -38.93 -24.16 -13.36
N LEU A 234 -38.50 -23.76 -12.16
CA LEU A 234 -37.64 -24.60 -11.32
C LEU A 234 -38.36 -25.81 -10.75
N ASP A 235 -39.65 -25.69 -10.40
CA ASP A 235 -40.46 -26.80 -9.96
C ASP A 235 -40.67 -27.84 -11.11
N ASP A 236 -40.99 -27.34 -12.33
CA ASP A 236 -41.05 -28.16 -13.56
C ASP A 236 -39.69 -28.85 -13.85
N ALA A 237 -38.57 -28.17 -13.60
CA ALA A 237 -37.22 -28.72 -13.78
C ALA A 237 -36.91 -29.84 -12.73
N CYS A 238 -37.37 -29.68 -11.50
CA CYS A 238 -37.27 -30.74 -10.50
C CYS A 238 -38.12 -31.97 -10.86
N ASP A 239 -39.27 -31.79 -11.51
CA ASP A 239 -40.04 -32.90 -12.07
C ASP A 239 -39.29 -33.61 -13.19
N ALA A 240 -38.72 -32.84 -14.09
CA ALA A 240 -37.89 -33.39 -15.18
C ALA A 240 -36.67 -34.19 -14.66
N TRP A 241 -36.06 -33.75 -13.54
CA TRP A 241 -35.01 -34.53 -12.86
C TRP A 241 -35.50 -35.90 -12.42
N VAL A 242 -36.64 -35.95 -11.79
CA VAL A 242 -37.24 -37.22 -11.28
C VAL A 242 -37.62 -38.18 -12.43
N GLU A 243 -38.11 -37.64 -13.53
CA GLU A 243 -38.58 -38.42 -14.67
C GLU A 243 -37.51 -38.88 -15.66
N GLY A 244 -36.53 -38.00 -15.92
CA GLY A 244 -35.57 -38.23 -16.99
C GLY A 244 -34.11 -37.90 -16.61
N GLY A 245 -33.86 -37.67 -15.32
CA GLY A 245 -32.51 -37.46 -14.78
C GLY A 245 -31.82 -36.21 -15.31
N LEU A 246 -30.50 -36.28 -15.36
CA LEU A 246 -29.64 -35.14 -15.64
C LEU A 246 -29.89 -34.46 -17.02
N ALA A 247 -30.17 -35.26 -18.05
CA ALA A 247 -30.41 -34.73 -19.41
C ALA A 247 -31.72 -33.94 -19.48
N ALA A 248 -32.79 -34.46 -18.89
CA ALA A 248 -34.08 -33.80 -18.83
C ALA A 248 -34.07 -32.55 -17.97
N LEU A 249 -33.38 -32.58 -16.83
CA LEU A 249 -33.14 -31.41 -15.99
C LEU A 249 -32.43 -30.31 -16.79
N GLY A 250 -31.32 -30.64 -17.47
CA GLY A 250 -30.56 -29.67 -18.26
C GLY A 250 -31.40 -29.02 -19.37
N GLU A 251 -32.25 -29.76 -20.05
CA GLU A 251 -33.16 -29.22 -21.07
C GLU A 251 -34.26 -28.35 -20.45
N ALA A 252 -34.81 -28.72 -19.30
CA ALA A 252 -35.80 -27.92 -18.58
C ALA A 252 -35.23 -26.57 -18.15
N LEU A 253 -33.99 -26.53 -17.63
CA LEU A 253 -33.31 -25.30 -17.26
C LEU A 253 -33.01 -24.41 -18.49
N ARG A 254 -32.56 -24.98 -19.60
CA ARG A 254 -32.39 -24.24 -20.85
C ARG A 254 -33.72 -23.67 -21.37
N SER A 255 -34.80 -24.45 -21.28
CA SER A 255 -36.13 -23.99 -21.64
C SER A 255 -36.60 -22.83 -20.74
N LEU A 256 -36.34 -22.93 -19.43
CA LEU A 256 -36.61 -21.84 -18.47
C LEU A 256 -35.83 -20.57 -18.86
N ALA A 257 -34.55 -20.70 -19.14
CA ALA A 257 -33.71 -19.58 -19.55
C ALA A 257 -34.25 -18.84 -20.80
N ARG A 258 -34.74 -19.60 -21.80
CA ARG A 258 -35.36 -19.02 -23.02
C ARG A 258 -36.70 -18.32 -22.77
N ARG A 259 -37.41 -18.67 -21.72
CA ARG A 259 -38.66 -18.02 -21.32
C ARG A 259 -38.50 -16.80 -20.44
N MET A 260 -37.29 -16.55 -19.89
CA MET A 260 -37.03 -15.38 -19.07
C MET A 260 -37.14 -14.11 -19.92
N PRO A 261 -37.74 -13.02 -19.39
CA PRO A 261 -37.84 -11.74 -20.12
C PRO A 261 -36.48 -11.13 -20.34
N ALA A 262 -36.30 -10.41 -21.43
CA ALA A 262 -35.07 -9.71 -21.73
C ALA A 262 -35.00 -8.36 -20.99
N GLU A 263 -35.04 -8.39 -19.68
CA GLU A 263 -34.83 -7.22 -18.85
C GLU A 263 -33.37 -7.11 -18.42
N PHE A 264 -32.78 -5.93 -18.57
CA PHE A 264 -31.39 -5.71 -18.24
C PHE A 264 -31.25 -4.57 -17.23
N TRP A 265 -30.56 -4.87 -16.15
CA TRP A 265 -30.17 -3.88 -15.16
C TRP A 265 -28.97 -3.08 -15.67
N GLN A 266 -28.96 -1.81 -15.34
CA GLN A 266 -27.79 -0.94 -15.46
C GLN A 266 -27.38 -0.44 -14.08
N PRO A 267 -26.07 -0.24 -13.85
CA PRO A 267 -24.94 -0.41 -14.76
C PRO A 267 -24.56 -1.87 -15.02
N LEU A 268 -23.85 -2.12 -16.13
CA LEU A 268 -23.22 -3.39 -16.46
C LEU A 268 -22.06 -3.63 -15.48
N ALA A 269 -21.91 -4.85 -14.98
CA ALA A 269 -20.76 -5.28 -14.20
C ALA A 269 -19.57 -5.62 -15.11
N ALA A 270 -18.59 -4.74 -15.16
CA ALA A 270 -17.36 -4.91 -15.92
C ALA A 270 -16.35 -5.69 -15.08
N LEU A 271 -16.28 -7.02 -15.27
CA LEU A 271 -15.42 -7.91 -14.50
C LEU A 271 -13.96 -7.79 -14.95
N CYS A 272 -13.05 -7.58 -14.02
CA CYS A 272 -11.62 -7.57 -14.26
C CYS A 272 -10.95 -8.60 -13.34
N GLY A 273 -10.43 -9.68 -13.88
CA GLY A 273 -9.75 -10.70 -13.10
C GLY A 273 -8.55 -10.09 -12.38
N HIS A 274 -8.43 -10.32 -11.08
CA HIS A 274 -7.43 -9.70 -10.22
C HIS A 274 -7.02 -10.65 -9.09
N ALA A 275 -5.79 -10.53 -8.64
CA ALA A 275 -5.28 -11.19 -7.45
C ALA A 275 -4.45 -10.19 -6.66
N HIS A 276 -5.10 -9.42 -5.77
CA HIS A 276 -4.36 -8.61 -4.82
C HIS A 276 -3.48 -9.52 -3.98
N LEU A 277 -2.20 -9.20 -3.88
CA LEU A 277 -1.24 -9.96 -3.09
C LEU A 277 -0.41 -9.01 -2.25
N ASP A 278 -0.57 -9.13 -0.94
CA ASP A 278 0.29 -8.43 0.00
C ASP A 278 1.71 -8.96 -0.06
N LEU A 279 2.65 -8.05 -0.38
CA LEU A 279 4.06 -8.43 -0.52
C LEU A 279 4.69 -8.81 0.82
N VAL A 280 4.19 -8.23 1.90
CA VAL A 280 4.42 -8.60 3.29
C VAL A 280 3.18 -8.16 4.08
N TRP A 281 2.77 -8.92 5.06
CA TRP A 281 1.68 -8.60 5.99
C TRP A 281 1.64 -9.61 7.14
N LEU A 282 0.74 -10.62 7.06
CA LEU A 282 0.69 -11.76 7.98
C LEU A 282 1.71 -12.85 7.60
N TRP A 283 2.55 -12.60 6.63
CA TRP A 283 3.62 -13.46 6.13
C TRP A 283 4.83 -12.65 5.67
N PRO A 284 6.04 -13.27 5.70
CA PRO A 284 7.27 -12.63 5.24
C PRO A 284 7.39 -12.68 3.71
N GLU A 285 8.30 -11.89 3.15
CA GLU A 285 8.58 -11.81 1.71
C GLU A 285 8.86 -13.17 1.06
N MET A 286 9.57 -14.07 1.75
CA MET A 286 9.85 -15.40 1.22
C MET A 286 8.58 -16.22 0.92
N ALA A 287 7.52 -16.00 1.68
CA ALA A 287 6.21 -16.60 1.40
C ALA A 287 5.55 -15.96 0.19
N THR A 288 5.67 -14.65 0.03
CA THR A 288 5.14 -13.89 -1.10
C THR A 288 5.77 -14.32 -2.42
N GLU A 289 7.07 -14.55 -2.47
CA GLU A 289 7.73 -15.06 -3.67
C GLU A 289 7.12 -16.38 -4.15
N ARG A 290 6.72 -17.24 -3.22
CA ARG A 290 6.06 -18.53 -3.50
C ARG A 290 4.60 -18.34 -3.87
N LYS A 291 3.87 -17.46 -3.17
CA LYS A 291 2.49 -17.07 -3.49
C LYS A 291 2.39 -16.50 -4.91
N GLY A 292 3.38 -15.73 -5.35
CA GLY A 292 3.46 -15.22 -6.71
C GLY A 292 3.55 -16.33 -7.75
N VAL A 293 4.39 -17.35 -7.54
CA VAL A 293 4.47 -18.53 -8.43
C VAL A 293 3.17 -19.31 -8.41
N HIS A 294 2.60 -19.56 -7.23
CA HIS A 294 1.31 -20.23 -7.01
C HIS A 294 0.17 -19.53 -7.76
N GLY A 295 -0.03 -18.22 -7.51
CA GLY A 295 -1.08 -17.44 -8.13
C GLY A 295 -0.93 -17.34 -9.65
N PHE A 296 0.26 -17.03 -10.16
CA PHE A 296 0.50 -16.91 -11.59
C PHE A 296 0.26 -18.24 -12.33
N ALA A 297 0.69 -19.37 -11.77
CA ALA A 297 0.43 -20.69 -12.34
C ALA A 297 -1.07 -21.00 -12.37
N THR A 298 -1.80 -20.67 -11.30
CA THR A 298 -3.25 -20.86 -11.21
C THR A 298 -3.99 -20.05 -12.28
N GLN A 299 -3.69 -18.74 -12.39
CA GLN A 299 -4.37 -17.88 -13.35
C GLN A 299 -4.10 -18.31 -14.80
N LEU A 300 -2.88 -18.71 -15.12
CA LEU A 300 -2.57 -19.25 -16.46
C LEU A 300 -3.37 -20.51 -16.76
N ARG A 301 -3.56 -21.44 -15.82
CA ARG A 301 -4.41 -22.62 -16.00
C ARG A 301 -5.88 -22.28 -16.21
N LEU A 302 -6.40 -21.30 -15.50
CA LEU A 302 -7.76 -20.82 -15.74
C LEU A 302 -7.90 -20.18 -17.11
N MET A 303 -6.93 -19.36 -17.55
CA MET A 303 -6.92 -18.73 -18.89
C MET A 303 -6.88 -19.74 -20.03
N GLU A 304 -6.27 -20.91 -19.85
CA GLU A 304 -6.28 -22.00 -20.83
C GLU A 304 -7.67 -22.63 -20.97
N ARG A 305 -8.44 -22.71 -19.89
CA ARG A 305 -9.77 -23.33 -19.84
C ARG A 305 -10.91 -22.35 -20.11
N TYR A 306 -10.69 -21.08 -19.80
CA TYR A 306 -11.65 -20.00 -19.94
C TYR A 306 -11.04 -18.89 -20.82
N PRO A 307 -11.15 -19.02 -22.16
CA PRO A 307 -10.50 -18.09 -23.08
C PRO A 307 -11.04 -16.66 -23.02
N GLU A 308 -12.23 -16.46 -22.44
CA GLU A 308 -12.88 -15.16 -22.28
C GLU A 308 -12.33 -14.31 -21.13
N ILE A 309 -11.67 -14.90 -20.12
CA ILE A 309 -11.22 -14.14 -18.95
C ILE A 309 -10.02 -13.27 -19.29
N THR A 310 -9.99 -12.11 -18.62
CA THR A 310 -8.83 -11.22 -18.55
C THR A 310 -8.28 -11.21 -17.14
N PHE A 311 -7.00 -10.91 -16.96
CA PHE A 311 -6.36 -10.87 -15.66
C PHE A 311 -5.41 -9.67 -15.54
N VAL A 312 -5.43 -9.00 -14.41
CA VAL A 312 -4.61 -7.84 -14.08
C VAL A 312 -3.63 -8.17 -12.96
N GLN A 313 -2.40 -7.71 -13.09
CA GLN A 313 -1.44 -7.68 -11.98
C GLN A 313 -0.65 -6.37 -11.99
N SER A 314 -0.59 -5.73 -10.83
CA SER A 314 -0.16 -4.34 -10.65
C SER A 314 1.28 -4.17 -10.18
N GLN A 315 1.92 -5.18 -9.58
CA GLN A 315 3.16 -5.00 -8.82
C GLN A 315 4.40 -5.51 -9.56
N PRO A 316 5.25 -4.63 -10.14
CA PRO A 316 6.54 -4.98 -10.74
C PRO A 316 7.46 -5.82 -9.86
N ALA A 317 7.50 -5.56 -8.55
CA ALA A 317 8.25 -6.35 -7.58
C ALA A 317 7.88 -7.84 -7.62
N LEU A 318 6.59 -8.16 -7.75
CA LEU A 318 6.11 -9.54 -7.85
C LEU A 318 6.55 -10.21 -9.16
N TYR A 319 6.50 -9.49 -10.29
CA TYR A 319 7.04 -10.01 -11.56
C TYR A 319 8.54 -10.30 -11.48
N ARG A 320 9.32 -9.46 -10.76
CA ARG A 320 10.75 -9.71 -10.52
C ARG A 320 10.96 -10.98 -9.70
N ALA A 321 10.14 -11.19 -8.66
CA ALA A 321 10.18 -12.37 -7.80
C ALA A 321 9.84 -13.65 -8.60
N VAL A 322 8.75 -13.66 -9.35
CA VAL A 322 8.34 -14.80 -10.19
C VAL A 322 9.36 -15.09 -11.28
N ALA A 323 9.95 -14.07 -11.90
CA ALA A 323 11.00 -14.25 -12.91
C ALA A 323 12.27 -14.92 -12.34
N ARG A 324 12.63 -14.64 -11.08
CA ARG A 324 13.75 -15.29 -10.39
C ARG A 324 13.44 -16.75 -10.04
N GLN A 325 12.24 -16.99 -9.49
CA GLN A 325 11.85 -18.30 -8.96
C GLN A 325 11.42 -19.29 -10.05
N ALA A 326 10.74 -18.81 -11.08
CA ALA A 326 10.13 -19.63 -12.13
C ALA A 326 10.20 -18.95 -13.51
N PRO A 327 11.39 -18.87 -14.14
CA PRO A 327 11.58 -18.14 -15.42
C PRO A 327 10.74 -18.72 -16.56
N GLN A 328 10.43 -20.02 -16.54
CA GLN A 328 9.57 -20.66 -17.55
C GLN A 328 8.11 -20.23 -17.40
N LEU A 329 7.60 -20.15 -16.16
CA LEU A 329 6.28 -19.60 -15.88
C LEU A 329 6.18 -18.16 -16.41
N MET A 330 7.23 -17.36 -16.19
CA MET A 330 7.26 -15.99 -16.67
C MET A 330 7.24 -15.88 -18.21
N ARG A 331 7.82 -16.84 -18.94
CA ARG A 331 7.67 -16.90 -20.41
C ARG A 331 6.21 -17.10 -20.84
N ARG A 332 5.47 -17.98 -20.15
CA ARG A 332 4.04 -18.20 -20.41
C ARG A 332 3.20 -16.96 -20.07
N VAL A 333 3.52 -16.26 -18.97
CA VAL A 333 2.90 -14.96 -18.63
C VAL A 333 3.14 -13.95 -19.75
N ARG A 334 4.38 -13.81 -20.23
CA ARG A 334 4.71 -12.89 -21.37
C ARG A 334 3.89 -13.22 -22.63
N ALA A 335 3.62 -14.48 -22.90
CA ALA A 335 2.75 -14.88 -24.03
C ALA A 335 1.32 -14.37 -23.82
N GLN A 336 0.77 -14.43 -22.62
CA GLN A 336 -0.57 -13.89 -22.34
C GLN A 336 -0.60 -12.35 -22.31
N ILE A 337 0.49 -11.70 -21.92
CA ILE A 337 0.64 -10.23 -22.03
C ILE A 337 0.57 -9.83 -23.51
N ALA A 338 1.26 -10.54 -24.39
CA ALA A 338 1.26 -10.28 -25.83
C ALA A 338 -0.13 -10.43 -26.48
N THR A 339 -1.00 -11.29 -25.95
CA THR A 339 -2.40 -11.43 -26.41
C THR A 339 -3.33 -10.35 -25.85
N GLY A 340 -2.89 -9.54 -24.90
CA GLY A 340 -3.70 -8.55 -24.18
C GLY A 340 -4.65 -9.14 -23.12
N ARG A 341 -4.59 -10.45 -22.85
CA ARG A 341 -5.42 -11.10 -21.83
C ARG A 341 -4.85 -10.97 -20.42
N TRP A 342 -3.53 -10.90 -20.31
CA TRP A 342 -2.84 -10.57 -19.06
C TRP A 342 -2.38 -9.12 -19.11
N GLU A 343 -3.01 -8.27 -18.33
CA GLU A 343 -2.73 -6.84 -18.30
C GLU A 343 -1.73 -6.49 -17.20
N VAL A 344 -0.60 -5.88 -17.59
CA VAL A 344 0.40 -5.35 -16.66
C VAL A 344 0.14 -3.86 -16.46
N MET A 345 -0.13 -3.44 -15.23
CA MET A 345 -0.43 -2.05 -14.91
C MET A 345 0.09 -1.65 -13.51
N GLY A 346 -0.41 -0.58 -12.93
CA GLY A 346 -0.11 -0.10 -11.58
C GLY A 346 0.78 1.13 -11.53
N GLY A 347 1.80 1.19 -12.38
CA GLY A 347 2.71 2.33 -12.47
C GLY A 347 3.86 2.31 -11.48
N PHE A 348 3.61 2.03 -10.21
CA PHE A 348 4.60 1.96 -9.14
C PHE A 348 5.32 0.60 -9.07
N GLU A 349 6.48 0.54 -8.41
CA GLU A 349 7.22 -0.72 -8.19
C GLU A 349 6.46 -1.72 -7.31
N VAL A 350 5.78 -1.22 -6.30
CA VAL A 350 4.83 -1.91 -5.41
C VAL A 350 3.54 -1.11 -5.36
N GLU A 351 2.53 -1.54 -4.62
CA GLU A 351 1.39 -0.71 -4.23
C GLU A 351 1.77 0.11 -2.98
N PRO A 352 2.33 1.33 -3.12
CA PRO A 352 2.96 2.03 -2.03
C PRO A 352 1.95 2.77 -1.17
N ASP A 353 2.26 2.96 0.11
CA ASP A 353 1.66 4.05 0.90
C ASP A 353 1.90 5.39 0.20
N ASN A 354 0.89 6.24 0.14
CA ASN A 354 0.94 7.52 -0.60
C ASN A 354 1.07 8.76 0.31
N ASN A 355 1.18 8.57 1.63
CA ASN A 355 1.29 9.63 2.62
C ASN A 355 2.67 9.69 3.31
N LEU A 356 3.28 8.53 3.54
CA LEU A 356 4.48 8.40 4.37
C LEU A 356 5.81 8.57 3.61
N PRO A 357 5.97 8.05 2.37
CA PRO A 357 7.19 8.28 1.58
C PRO A 357 7.38 9.75 1.25
N SER A 358 8.62 10.17 1.00
CA SER A 358 8.86 11.49 0.40
C SER A 358 8.33 11.54 -1.04
N GLY A 359 8.06 12.75 -1.54
CA GLY A 359 7.66 12.92 -2.94
C GLY A 359 8.68 12.34 -3.92
N GLU A 360 9.98 12.50 -3.64
CA GLU A 360 11.04 11.93 -4.48
C GLU A 360 11.03 10.39 -4.45
N ALA A 361 10.81 9.77 -3.30
CA ALA A 361 10.74 8.32 -3.21
C ALA A 361 9.51 7.74 -3.93
N LEU A 362 8.36 8.43 -3.92
CA LEU A 362 7.21 8.08 -4.76
C LEU A 362 7.51 8.24 -6.26
N ALA A 363 8.19 9.34 -6.64
CA ALA A 363 8.64 9.52 -8.02
C ALA A 363 9.58 8.38 -8.47
N ARG A 364 10.50 7.93 -7.59
CA ARG A 364 11.39 6.79 -7.86
C ARG A 364 10.61 5.49 -8.03
N SER A 365 9.60 5.26 -7.20
CA SER A 365 8.73 4.07 -7.32
C SER A 365 8.01 4.03 -8.68
N LEU A 366 7.53 5.19 -9.17
CA LEU A 366 6.97 5.31 -10.52
C LEU A 366 8.03 5.08 -11.62
N ILE A 367 9.21 5.67 -11.51
CA ILE A 367 10.27 5.52 -12.50
C ILE A 367 10.64 4.04 -12.68
N TYR A 368 10.94 3.35 -11.57
CA TYR A 368 11.34 1.93 -11.62
C TYR A 368 10.18 1.02 -11.98
N GLY A 369 8.97 1.31 -11.48
CA GLY A 369 7.76 0.57 -11.81
C GLY A 369 7.41 0.68 -13.28
N GLN A 370 7.33 1.89 -13.83
CA GLN A 370 7.04 2.12 -15.25
C GLN A 370 8.11 1.54 -16.18
N ARG A 371 9.38 1.56 -15.76
CA ARG A 371 10.46 0.89 -16.50
C ARG A 371 10.23 -0.61 -16.62
N LYS A 372 9.90 -1.28 -15.51
CA LYS A 372 9.61 -2.72 -15.51
C LYS A 372 8.34 -3.05 -16.28
N ILE A 373 7.32 -2.23 -16.16
CA ILE A 373 6.07 -2.37 -16.92
C ILE A 373 6.35 -2.22 -18.42
N THR A 374 7.14 -1.23 -18.82
CA THR A 374 7.54 -1.03 -20.22
C THR A 374 8.33 -2.23 -20.76
N GLU A 375 9.25 -2.82 -19.97
CA GLU A 375 9.95 -4.06 -20.32
C GLU A 375 8.97 -5.22 -20.60
N LEU A 376 7.89 -5.30 -19.83
CA LEU A 376 6.93 -6.41 -19.93
C LEU A 376 5.90 -6.23 -21.04
N ARG A 377 5.37 -5.01 -21.24
CA ARG A 377 4.26 -4.74 -22.18
C ARG A 377 4.60 -3.85 -23.36
N GLY A 378 5.84 -3.34 -23.46
CA GLY A 378 6.29 -2.46 -24.55
C GLY A 378 5.94 -0.98 -24.39
N ALA A 379 5.21 -0.58 -23.35
CA ALA A 379 4.83 0.80 -23.08
C ALA A 379 4.57 1.02 -21.57
N PRO A 380 4.69 2.26 -21.04
CA PRO A 380 4.31 2.54 -19.68
C PRO A 380 2.80 2.35 -19.47
N SER A 381 2.38 2.03 -18.24
CA SER A 381 0.97 1.92 -17.88
C SER A 381 0.31 3.28 -17.78
N PRO A 382 -0.86 3.50 -18.38
CA PRO A 382 -1.64 4.70 -18.14
C PRO A 382 -2.51 4.62 -16.88
N VAL A 383 -2.56 3.48 -16.21
CA VAL A 383 -3.42 3.21 -15.05
C VAL A 383 -2.58 3.01 -13.81
N CYS A 384 -2.86 3.77 -12.76
CA CYS A 384 -2.47 3.48 -11.39
C CYS A 384 -3.53 2.57 -10.77
N TRP A 385 -3.10 1.38 -10.30
CA TRP A 385 -3.97 0.39 -9.71
C TRP A 385 -3.46 0.03 -8.32
N ILE A 386 -4.09 0.60 -7.29
CA ILE A 386 -3.71 0.47 -5.89
C ILE A 386 -4.97 0.31 -5.03
N PRO A 387 -5.58 -0.90 -5.05
CA PRO A 387 -6.92 -1.13 -4.49
C PRO A 387 -6.99 -0.96 -2.98
N ASP A 388 -5.92 -1.30 -2.25
CA ASP A 388 -5.94 -1.42 -0.78
C ASP A 388 -5.10 -0.38 -0.02
N VAL A 389 -4.62 0.69 -0.66
CA VAL A 389 -3.75 1.70 -0.04
C VAL A 389 -4.51 2.66 0.86
N PHE A 390 -3.87 3.13 1.95
CA PHE A 390 -4.47 3.77 3.12
C PHE A 390 -4.60 5.30 3.01
N GLY A 391 -5.24 5.76 1.95
CA GLY A 391 -5.46 7.18 1.70
C GLY A 391 -4.41 7.80 0.76
N TYR A 392 -4.74 8.96 0.19
CA TYR A 392 -4.03 9.51 -0.97
C TYR A 392 -3.88 11.03 -0.83
N SER A 393 -2.64 11.51 -0.93
CA SER A 393 -2.34 12.94 -0.79
C SER A 393 -2.89 13.76 -1.97
N SER A 394 -3.16 15.05 -1.72
CA SER A 394 -3.61 15.99 -2.74
C SER A 394 -2.59 16.26 -3.86
N SER A 395 -1.32 15.88 -3.67
CA SER A 395 -0.26 15.96 -4.68
C SER A 395 -0.19 14.74 -5.60
N LEU A 396 -0.87 13.63 -5.26
CA LEU A 396 -0.78 12.39 -6.03
C LEU A 396 -1.23 12.53 -7.48
N PRO A 397 -2.29 13.26 -7.85
CA PRO A 397 -2.64 13.45 -9.27
C PRO A 397 -1.49 14.01 -10.11
N GLN A 398 -0.74 14.98 -9.60
CA GLN A 398 0.44 15.53 -10.28
C GLN A 398 1.57 14.51 -10.40
N ILE A 399 1.88 13.79 -9.30
CA ILE A 399 2.89 12.73 -9.29
C ILE A 399 2.56 11.67 -10.35
N LEU A 400 1.31 11.23 -10.42
CA LEU A 400 0.83 10.27 -11.41
C LEU A 400 0.99 10.80 -12.84
N ARG A 401 0.56 12.05 -13.09
CA ARG A 401 0.67 12.69 -14.40
C ARG A 401 2.12 12.81 -14.89
N LEU A 402 3.03 13.19 -13.99
CA LEU A 402 4.46 13.25 -14.29
C LEU A 402 5.10 11.87 -14.54
N GLY A 403 4.49 10.80 -14.03
CA GLY A 403 4.85 9.40 -14.31
C GLY A 403 4.11 8.79 -15.49
N GLY A 404 3.38 9.57 -16.31
CA GLY A 404 2.65 9.09 -17.50
C GLY A 404 1.27 8.48 -17.22
N ILE A 405 0.79 8.50 -15.97
CA ILE A 405 -0.50 7.94 -15.55
C ILE A 405 -1.64 8.92 -15.86
N LYS A 406 -2.76 8.39 -16.36
CA LYS A 406 -3.97 9.13 -16.70
C LYS A 406 -5.18 8.71 -15.87
N TYR A 407 -5.17 7.50 -15.36
CA TYR A 407 -6.28 6.82 -14.71
C TYR A 407 -5.89 6.31 -13.33
N PHE A 408 -6.81 6.37 -12.39
CA PHE A 408 -6.59 5.99 -11.00
C PHE A 408 -7.68 5.05 -10.51
N PHE A 409 -7.29 3.92 -9.94
CA PHE A 409 -8.19 2.92 -9.38
C PHE A 409 -7.86 2.60 -7.92
N THR A 410 -8.90 2.61 -7.08
CA THR A 410 -8.84 2.09 -5.70
C THR A 410 -10.20 1.60 -5.23
N THR A 411 -10.24 0.95 -4.07
CA THR A 411 -11.48 0.54 -3.40
C THR A 411 -11.54 1.05 -1.95
N LYS A 412 -10.40 1.43 -1.37
CA LYS A 412 -10.25 1.63 0.07
C LYS A 412 -11.09 2.76 0.66
N MET A 413 -11.50 3.76 -0.13
CA MET A 413 -12.32 4.88 0.35
C MET A 413 -13.72 4.47 0.83
N THR A 414 -14.16 3.24 0.56
CA THR A 414 -15.41 2.68 1.10
C THR A 414 -15.32 2.35 2.60
N TRP A 415 -14.11 2.35 3.19
CA TRP A 415 -13.84 2.00 4.59
C TRP A 415 -13.95 3.19 5.55
N SER A 416 -14.32 4.38 5.11
CA SER A 416 -14.50 5.54 6.00
C SER A 416 -15.66 5.36 6.97
N GLN A 417 -15.45 5.77 8.22
CA GLN A 417 -16.41 5.63 9.33
C GLN A 417 -17.53 6.67 9.26
N VAL A 418 -17.16 7.94 9.21
CA VAL A 418 -18.04 9.11 9.30
C VAL A 418 -18.32 9.66 7.92
N THR A 419 -17.27 9.88 7.13
CA THR A 419 -17.38 10.50 5.80
C THR A 419 -17.60 9.42 4.74
N LYS A 420 -18.78 9.46 4.11
CA LYS A 420 -19.02 8.65 2.92
C LYS A 420 -18.63 9.45 1.69
N PHE A 421 -17.55 9.04 1.04
CA PHE A 421 -17.09 9.71 -0.17
C PHE A 421 -18.19 9.72 -1.25
N PRO A 422 -18.51 10.88 -1.87
CA PRO A 422 -19.74 11.03 -2.65
C PRO A 422 -19.68 10.46 -4.07
N TYR A 423 -18.52 10.06 -4.58
CA TYR A 423 -18.34 9.66 -5.98
C TYR A 423 -17.65 8.29 -6.11
N ASN A 424 -18.05 7.54 -7.14
CA ASN A 424 -17.32 6.35 -7.57
C ASN A 424 -16.47 6.66 -8.82
N SER A 425 -17.04 7.33 -9.83
CA SER A 425 -16.29 7.78 -11.01
C SER A 425 -16.27 9.31 -11.04
N PHE A 426 -15.07 9.90 -11.10
CA PHE A 426 -14.90 11.36 -11.05
C PHE A 426 -13.55 11.78 -11.63
N VAL A 427 -13.43 13.07 -11.94
CA VAL A 427 -12.14 13.69 -12.24
C VAL A 427 -11.50 14.11 -10.93
N TRP A 428 -10.40 13.48 -10.56
CA TRP A 428 -9.64 13.85 -9.36
C TRP A 428 -8.59 14.89 -9.71
N ARG A 429 -8.73 16.07 -9.12
CA ARG A 429 -7.86 17.23 -9.34
C ARG A 429 -6.92 17.42 -8.15
N GLY A 430 -5.63 17.46 -8.40
CA GLY A 430 -4.59 17.75 -7.43
C GLY A 430 -4.52 19.23 -7.04
N ALA A 431 -3.68 19.52 -6.05
CA ALA A 431 -3.50 20.89 -5.56
C ALA A 431 -2.94 21.84 -6.64
N ASP A 432 -2.14 21.33 -7.56
CA ASP A 432 -1.56 22.07 -8.70
C ASP A 432 -2.51 22.22 -9.90
N GLY A 433 -3.70 21.61 -9.86
CA GLY A 433 -4.65 21.55 -10.95
C GLY A 433 -4.47 20.36 -11.91
N SER A 434 -3.47 19.51 -11.72
CA SER A 434 -3.33 18.26 -12.49
C SER A 434 -4.50 17.32 -12.27
N GLU A 435 -4.95 16.63 -13.32
CA GLU A 435 -6.13 15.78 -13.27
C GLU A 435 -5.84 14.33 -13.70
N VAL A 436 -6.41 13.40 -12.95
CA VAL A 436 -6.55 11.98 -13.32
C VAL A 436 -8.02 11.58 -13.28
N LEU A 437 -8.44 10.67 -14.16
CA LEU A 437 -9.77 10.09 -14.11
C LEU A 437 -9.76 8.93 -13.11
N ALA A 438 -10.58 9.05 -12.07
CA ALA A 438 -10.62 8.10 -10.96
C ALA A 438 -11.86 7.21 -10.99
N HIS A 439 -11.71 5.96 -10.56
CA HIS A 439 -12.80 5.05 -10.27
C HIS A 439 -12.56 4.34 -8.93
N LEU A 440 -13.54 4.45 -8.04
CA LEU A 440 -13.60 3.79 -6.75
C LEU A 440 -14.65 2.68 -6.81
N CYS A 441 -14.21 1.44 -6.74
CA CYS A 441 -15.15 0.32 -6.74
C CYS A 441 -15.97 0.32 -5.44
N PRO A 442 -17.32 0.26 -5.52
CA PRO A 442 -18.17 0.36 -4.34
C PRO A 442 -18.16 -0.88 -3.43
N THR A 443 -17.78 -2.06 -3.93
CA THR A 443 -17.85 -3.36 -3.21
C THR A 443 -16.49 -3.96 -2.84
N GLY A 444 -15.40 -3.17 -2.97
CA GLY A 444 -14.04 -3.67 -2.66
C GLY A 444 -13.37 -4.40 -3.83
N TYR A 445 -12.27 -5.12 -3.55
CA TYR A 445 -11.43 -5.77 -4.57
C TYR A 445 -11.48 -7.31 -4.54
N ASN A 446 -12.30 -7.91 -3.68
CA ASN A 446 -12.44 -9.37 -3.50
C ASN A 446 -13.73 -9.90 -4.15
N GLY A 447 -14.04 -9.49 -5.39
CA GLY A 447 -15.27 -9.88 -6.08
C GLY A 447 -15.35 -11.39 -6.36
N ALA A 448 -16.42 -12.04 -5.89
CA ALA A 448 -16.63 -13.50 -6.05
C ALA A 448 -17.55 -13.87 -7.22
N VAL A 449 -18.03 -12.91 -8.00
CA VAL A 449 -19.05 -13.11 -9.05
C VAL A 449 -20.30 -13.77 -8.48
N GLU A 450 -20.70 -13.36 -7.30
CA GLU A 450 -21.99 -13.72 -6.70
C GLU A 450 -23.01 -12.64 -7.05
N LEU A 451 -24.26 -13.06 -7.22
CA LEU A 451 -25.29 -12.16 -7.71
C LEU A 451 -25.53 -10.99 -6.75
N ASP A 452 -25.52 -11.25 -5.43
CA ASP A 452 -25.67 -10.22 -4.41
C ASP A 452 -24.56 -9.15 -4.51
N ASN A 453 -23.32 -9.56 -4.79
CA ASN A 453 -22.20 -8.66 -4.99
C ASN A 453 -22.37 -7.80 -6.24
N LEU A 454 -22.85 -8.38 -7.36
CA LEU A 454 -23.13 -7.65 -8.59
C LEU A 454 -24.28 -6.65 -8.41
N ILE A 455 -25.33 -7.02 -7.70
CA ILE A 455 -26.47 -6.15 -7.40
C ILE A 455 -26.06 -5.01 -6.47
N ALA A 456 -25.30 -5.33 -5.40
CA ALA A 456 -24.75 -4.31 -4.50
C ALA A 456 -23.89 -3.29 -5.25
N ALA A 457 -22.97 -3.78 -6.10
CA ALA A 457 -22.12 -2.91 -6.92
C ALA A 457 -22.94 -2.01 -7.85
N SER A 458 -23.96 -2.56 -8.49
CA SER A 458 -24.85 -1.82 -9.39
C SER A 458 -25.69 -0.77 -8.65
N ARG A 459 -26.24 -1.11 -7.47
CA ARG A 459 -27.01 -0.21 -6.62
C ARG A 459 -26.18 0.92 -6.07
N ASP A 460 -24.96 0.62 -5.62
CA ASP A 460 -24.13 1.55 -4.89
C ASP A 460 -23.23 2.40 -5.82
N TYR A 461 -23.24 2.11 -7.14
CA TYR A 461 -22.53 2.91 -8.15
C TYR A 461 -23.29 4.19 -8.48
N ARG A 462 -22.77 5.32 -8.01
CA ARG A 462 -23.48 6.60 -8.00
C ARG A 462 -23.53 7.34 -9.34
N GLN A 463 -22.62 7.06 -10.29
CA GLN A 463 -22.58 7.71 -11.60
C GLN A 463 -23.15 6.82 -12.72
N ALA A 464 -24.10 5.93 -12.40
CA ALA A 464 -24.73 5.03 -13.37
C ALA A 464 -25.48 5.77 -14.49
N ASP A 465 -26.00 6.98 -14.22
CA ASP A 465 -26.65 7.86 -15.17
C ASP A 465 -25.69 8.51 -16.16
N VAL A 466 -24.40 8.63 -15.81
CA VAL A 466 -23.35 9.19 -16.65
C VAL A 466 -22.60 8.11 -17.40
N HIS A 467 -22.25 7.01 -16.72
CA HIS A 467 -21.50 5.88 -17.27
C HIS A 467 -22.16 4.56 -16.81
N PRO A 468 -22.76 3.79 -17.73
CA PRO A 468 -23.56 2.62 -17.38
C PRO A 468 -22.70 1.35 -17.18
N GLU A 469 -21.48 1.47 -16.68
CA GLU A 469 -20.60 0.35 -16.32
C GLU A 469 -19.93 0.62 -14.98
N VAL A 470 -19.85 -0.39 -14.12
CA VAL A 470 -19.05 -0.38 -12.88
C VAL A 470 -17.94 -1.42 -12.98
N LEU A 471 -16.70 -1.02 -12.71
CA LEU A 471 -15.55 -1.90 -12.73
C LEU A 471 -15.47 -2.69 -11.42
N LEU A 472 -15.42 -4.02 -11.54
CA LEU A 472 -15.34 -4.94 -10.43
C LEU A 472 -14.05 -5.77 -10.52
N PRO A 473 -13.06 -5.54 -9.66
CA PRO A 473 -11.97 -6.48 -9.48
C PRO A 473 -12.54 -7.81 -9.00
N THR A 474 -12.18 -8.87 -9.71
CA THR A 474 -12.76 -10.19 -9.51
C THR A 474 -11.67 -11.19 -9.18
N GLY A 475 -11.79 -11.84 -8.03
CA GLY A 475 -10.80 -12.78 -7.53
C GLY A 475 -10.51 -12.57 -6.04
N PHE A 476 -10.08 -13.59 -5.34
CA PHE A 476 -9.69 -13.49 -3.94
C PHE A 476 -8.36 -12.77 -3.80
N GLY A 477 -8.33 -11.75 -2.92
CA GLY A 477 -7.17 -10.90 -2.63
C GLY A 477 -6.45 -11.25 -1.36
N ASP A 478 -5.67 -10.30 -0.89
CA ASP A 478 -4.73 -10.32 0.22
C ASP A 478 -3.65 -11.41 0.04
N GLY A 479 -4.01 -12.68 -0.02
CA GLY A 479 -3.12 -13.81 -0.26
C GLY A 479 -2.84 -14.14 -1.74
N GLY A 480 -3.36 -13.37 -2.69
CA GLY A 480 -3.11 -13.57 -4.11
C GLY A 480 -3.80 -14.81 -4.73
N GLY A 481 -4.95 -15.21 -4.17
CA GLY A 481 -5.73 -16.35 -4.66
C GLY A 481 -6.27 -16.17 -6.07
N GLY A 482 -6.71 -14.95 -6.39
CA GLY A 482 -7.21 -14.58 -7.72
C GLY A 482 -8.51 -15.28 -8.09
N LEU A 483 -8.70 -15.46 -9.41
CA LEU A 483 -9.88 -16.10 -9.96
C LEU A 483 -9.97 -17.58 -9.59
N THR A 484 -11.21 -18.05 -9.40
CA THR A 484 -11.52 -19.47 -9.24
C THR A 484 -12.36 -19.97 -10.42
N GLU A 485 -12.43 -21.30 -10.58
CA GLU A 485 -13.27 -21.93 -11.58
C GLU A 485 -14.75 -21.56 -11.38
N ALA A 486 -15.20 -21.46 -10.12
CA ALA A 486 -16.56 -21.04 -9.78
C ALA A 486 -16.89 -19.63 -10.30
N MET A 487 -15.97 -18.67 -10.13
CA MET A 487 -16.15 -17.31 -10.62
C MET A 487 -16.27 -17.28 -12.16
N CYS A 488 -15.46 -18.07 -12.85
CA CYS A 488 -15.52 -18.19 -14.31
C CYS A 488 -16.85 -18.78 -14.80
N GLU A 489 -17.32 -19.84 -14.14
CA GLU A 489 -18.58 -20.50 -14.48
C GLU A 489 -19.80 -19.61 -14.20
N ARG A 490 -19.81 -18.89 -13.07
CA ARG A 490 -20.85 -17.90 -12.75
C ARG A 490 -20.86 -16.75 -13.76
N ALA A 491 -19.69 -16.17 -14.07
CA ALA A 491 -19.59 -15.08 -15.04
C ALA A 491 -20.19 -15.45 -16.41
N ARG A 492 -19.97 -16.70 -16.90
CA ARG A 492 -20.59 -17.19 -18.13
C ARG A 492 -22.12 -17.14 -18.09
N ARG A 493 -22.72 -17.53 -16.97
CA ARG A 493 -24.17 -17.59 -16.80
C ARG A 493 -24.80 -16.24 -16.58
N LEU A 494 -24.10 -15.38 -15.82
CA LEU A 494 -24.55 -14.02 -15.53
C LEU A 494 -24.28 -13.03 -16.68
N ALA A 495 -23.59 -13.46 -17.73
CA ALA A 495 -23.31 -12.60 -18.88
C ALA A 495 -24.58 -12.08 -19.57
N ASN A 496 -25.68 -12.85 -19.50
CA ASN A 496 -26.95 -12.51 -20.15
C ASN A 496 -28.16 -13.11 -19.44
N LEU A 497 -28.16 -13.22 -18.13
CA LEU A 497 -29.32 -13.67 -17.35
C LEU A 497 -30.26 -12.49 -17.11
N ALA A 498 -31.58 -12.71 -17.34
CA ALA A 498 -32.59 -11.69 -17.11
C ALA A 498 -32.78 -11.35 -15.63
N GLY A 499 -33.16 -10.11 -15.33
CA GLY A 499 -33.44 -9.66 -13.96
C GLY A 499 -32.23 -9.38 -13.08
N VAL A 500 -31.03 -9.39 -13.65
CA VAL A 500 -29.76 -9.15 -12.94
C VAL A 500 -28.83 -8.26 -13.75
N PRO A 501 -27.82 -7.61 -13.09
CA PRO A 501 -26.78 -6.91 -13.81
C PRO A 501 -26.00 -7.87 -14.73
N ARG A 502 -25.83 -7.50 -15.97
CA ARG A 502 -24.98 -8.26 -16.90
C ARG A 502 -23.54 -8.20 -16.47
N ALA A 503 -22.86 -9.36 -16.44
CA ALA A 503 -21.43 -9.48 -16.16
C ALA A 503 -20.63 -9.68 -17.46
N ARG A 504 -19.59 -8.86 -17.68
CA ARG A 504 -18.72 -8.97 -18.86
C ARG A 504 -17.26 -8.78 -18.49
N TRP A 505 -16.40 -9.67 -18.97
CA TRP A 505 -14.95 -9.53 -18.80
C TRP A 505 -14.40 -8.34 -19.59
N THR A 506 -13.48 -7.61 -18.95
CA THR A 506 -12.77 -6.47 -19.53
C THR A 506 -11.39 -6.32 -18.90
N THR A 507 -10.51 -5.59 -19.58
CA THR A 507 -9.27 -5.10 -18.95
C THR A 507 -9.52 -3.77 -18.26
N GLY A 508 -8.68 -3.43 -17.28
CA GLY A 508 -8.77 -2.15 -16.56
C GLY A 508 -8.59 -0.95 -17.49
N GLU A 509 -7.60 -0.98 -18.39
CA GLU A 509 -7.38 0.09 -19.35
C GLU A 509 -8.55 0.26 -20.33
N ALA A 510 -9.14 -0.85 -20.81
CA ALA A 510 -10.29 -0.78 -21.69
C ALA A 510 -11.52 -0.17 -20.99
N PHE A 511 -11.76 -0.47 -19.72
CA PHE A 511 -12.79 0.17 -18.93
C PHE A 511 -12.55 1.67 -18.82
N PHE A 512 -11.35 2.11 -18.43
CA PHE A 512 -11.04 3.51 -18.28
C PHE A 512 -11.12 4.29 -19.60
N ARG A 513 -10.75 3.69 -20.73
CA ARG A 513 -10.93 4.31 -22.05
C ARG A 513 -12.40 4.53 -22.40
N ARG A 514 -13.30 3.66 -21.96
CA ARG A 514 -14.77 3.86 -22.12
C ARG A 514 -15.29 4.94 -21.18
N LEU A 515 -14.88 4.91 -19.92
CA LEU A 515 -15.23 5.92 -18.93
C LEU A 515 -14.75 7.32 -19.34
N ASP A 516 -13.55 7.43 -19.94
CA ASP A 516 -12.96 8.69 -20.37
C ASP A 516 -13.79 9.40 -21.46
N ARG A 517 -14.57 8.66 -22.24
CA ARG A 517 -15.52 9.25 -23.22
C ARG A 517 -16.64 10.07 -22.55
N THR A 518 -16.91 9.79 -21.30
CA THR A 518 -17.94 10.50 -20.50
C THR A 518 -17.33 11.54 -19.55
N ARG A 519 -16.01 11.75 -19.58
CA ARG A 519 -15.23 12.58 -18.65
C ARG A 519 -15.86 13.97 -18.42
N ALA A 520 -16.30 14.65 -19.47
CA ALA A 520 -16.85 16.01 -19.39
C ALA A 520 -18.16 16.10 -18.56
N ARG A 521 -18.83 14.98 -18.32
CA ARG A 521 -20.08 14.88 -17.54
C ARG A 521 -19.85 14.41 -16.10
N LEU A 522 -18.63 13.95 -15.76
CA LEU A 522 -18.30 13.45 -14.44
C LEU A 522 -18.05 14.62 -13.47
N PRO A 523 -18.35 14.42 -12.17
CA PRO A 523 -18.02 15.40 -11.16
C PRO A 523 -16.51 15.58 -11.02
N VAL A 524 -16.07 16.76 -10.58
CA VAL A 524 -14.68 17.07 -10.26
C VAL A 524 -14.54 17.13 -8.75
N TYR A 525 -13.60 16.36 -8.21
CA TYR A 525 -13.19 16.43 -6.80
C TYR A 525 -11.77 16.96 -6.71
N GLN A 526 -11.54 17.97 -5.88
CA GLN A 526 -10.22 18.54 -5.63
C GLN A 526 -9.82 18.37 -4.17
N GLY A 527 -8.62 17.84 -3.92
CA GLY A 527 -8.10 17.64 -2.57
C GLY A 527 -7.52 16.26 -2.33
N GLU A 528 -7.31 15.93 -1.07
CA GLU A 528 -6.86 14.60 -0.65
C GLU A 528 -8.03 13.62 -0.58
N LEU A 529 -7.73 12.33 -0.74
CA LEU A 529 -8.64 11.24 -0.40
C LEU A 529 -8.21 10.69 0.97
N TYR A 530 -8.75 11.29 2.03
CA TYR A 530 -8.41 10.94 3.40
C TYR A 530 -9.16 9.67 3.84
N LEU A 531 -8.43 8.68 4.37
CA LEU A 531 -9.02 7.44 4.89
C LEU A 531 -9.08 7.48 6.42
N GLU A 532 -10.27 7.33 6.98
CA GLU A 532 -10.51 7.48 8.42
C GLU A 532 -10.03 6.29 9.26
N TYR A 533 -10.20 5.07 8.81
CA TYR A 533 -9.94 3.85 9.59
C TYR A 533 -8.46 3.48 9.75
N HIS A 534 -7.53 4.30 9.27
CA HIS A 534 -6.11 3.95 9.21
C HIS A 534 -5.19 5.04 9.78
N ARG A 535 -5.65 5.78 10.80
CA ARG A 535 -4.93 6.90 11.42
C ARG A 535 -3.68 6.48 12.19
N GLY A 536 -3.67 5.25 12.74
CA GLY A 536 -2.54 4.70 13.48
C GLY A 536 -1.33 4.38 12.59
N THR A 537 -1.56 4.15 11.31
CA THR A 537 -0.51 3.82 10.33
C THR A 537 0.52 4.92 10.14
N TYR A 538 0.20 6.17 10.49
CA TYR A 538 1.16 7.27 10.42
C TYR A 538 2.27 7.15 11.47
N THR A 539 2.09 6.32 12.51
CA THR A 539 3.00 6.21 13.64
C THR A 539 3.49 4.79 13.93
N THR A 540 2.64 3.77 13.80
CA THR A 540 2.94 2.36 14.12
C THR A 540 4.24 1.89 13.47
N GLN A 541 5.07 1.11 14.20
CA GLN A 541 6.42 0.66 13.81
C GLN A 541 7.39 1.85 13.55
N SER A 542 7.52 2.67 14.56
CA SER A 542 8.28 3.92 14.56
C SER A 542 9.74 3.74 14.12
N GLU A 543 10.41 2.67 14.57
CA GLU A 543 11.81 2.41 14.21
C GLU A 543 11.93 2.06 12.72
N PHE A 544 10.99 1.31 12.17
CA PHE A 544 10.96 1.01 10.73
C PHE A 544 10.87 2.28 9.88
N LYS A 545 9.95 3.21 10.25
CA LYS A 545 9.80 4.51 9.58
C LYS A 545 11.07 5.34 9.65
N ARG A 546 11.76 5.31 10.81
CA ARG A 546 13.03 6.02 11.01
C ARG A 546 14.13 5.45 10.12
N LEU A 547 14.27 4.12 10.06
CA LEU A 547 15.26 3.44 9.23
C LEU A 547 14.99 3.63 7.74
N TYR A 548 13.70 3.54 7.33
CA TYR A 548 13.27 3.84 5.98
C TYR A 548 13.72 5.25 5.56
N ARG A 549 13.41 6.27 6.38
CA ARG A 549 13.80 7.65 6.07
C ARG A 549 15.31 7.85 6.06
N ALA A 550 16.05 7.19 6.94
CA ALA A 550 17.51 7.26 6.96
C ALA A 550 18.14 6.64 5.69
N ALA A 551 17.61 5.52 5.21
CA ALA A 551 18.04 4.89 3.96
C ALA A 551 17.72 5.76 2.74
N GLU A 552 16.54 6.36 2.69
CA GLU A 552 16.12 7.33 1.67
C GLU A 552 17.10 8.50 1.57
N ILE A 553 17.41 9.16 2.71
CA ILE A 553 18.35 10.27 2.79
C ILE A 553 19.78 9.84 2.38
N ALA A 554 20.22 8.64 2.77
CA ALA A 554 21.55 8.15 2.45
C ALA A 554 21.73 7.94 0.94
N LEU A 555 20.76 7.31 0.27
CA LEU A 555 20.74 7.13 -1.18
C LEU A 555 20.75 8.48 -1.92
N GLN A 556 19.87 9.40 -1.53
CA GLN A 556 19.77 10.71 -2.15
C GLN A 556 21.05 11.55 -1.93
N SER A 557 21.65 11.45 -0.73
CA SER A 557 22.94 12.12 -0.43
C SER A 557 24.07 11.55 -1.27
N HIS A 558 24.11 10.23 -1.49
CA HIS A 558 25.09 9.60 -2.35
C HIS A 558 24.89 10.03 -3.82
N GLU A 559 23.66 10.10 -4.32
CA GLU A 559 23.38 10.65 -5.65
C GLU A 559 23.85 12.11 -5.80
N ALA A 560 23.66 12.94 -4.78
CA ALA A 560 24.17 14.31 -4.77
C ALA A 560 25.72 14.35 -4.86
N VAL A 561 26.43 13.47 -4.14
CA VAL A 561 27.89 13.29 -4.29
C VAL A 561 28.23 12.88 -5.72
N ARG A 562 27.49 11.96 -6.34
CA ARG A 562 27.73 11.51 -7.71
C ARG A 562 27.51 12.60 -8.75
N VAL A 563 26.60 13.54 -8.52
CA VAL A 563 26.44 14.72 -9.37
C VAL A 563 27.70 15.58 -9.34
N VAL A 564 28.21 15.94 -8.15
CA VAL A 564 29.39 16.80 -8.04
C VAL A 564 30.68 16.10 -8.46
N THR A 565 30.75 14.79 -8.34
CA THR A 565 31.87 13.93 -8.79
C THR A 565 31.72 13.48 -10.25
N ARG A 566 30.65 13.86 -10.94
CA ARG A 566 30.31 13.52 -12.32
C ARG A 566 30.30 12.02 -12.59
N ARG A 567 29.65 11.27 -11.71
CA ARG A 567 29.48 9.81 -11.83
C ARG A 567 28.10 9.46 -12.39
N ARG A 568 27.96 8.23 -12.88
CA ARG A 568 26.70 7.67 -13.39
C ARG A 568 25.70 7.44 -12.23
N PRO A 569 24.40 7.26 -12.50
CA PRO A 569 23.40 6.93 -11.49
C PRO A 569 23.81 5.73 -10.59
N LEU A 570 23.24 5.64 -9.40
CA LEU A 570 23.36 4.47 -8.54
C LEU A 570 22.74 3.25 -9.23
N GLY A 571 23.22 2.06 -8.88
CA GLY A 571 22.59 0.82 -9.31
C GLY A 571 21.20 0.64 -8.69
N GLU A 572 20.32 -0.07 -9.40
CA GLU A 572 18.92 -0.30 -8.96
C GLU A 572 18.75 -1.04 -7.61
N PRO A 573 19.61 -1.99 -7.19
CA PRO A 573 19.27 -2.92 -6.09
C PRO A 573 18.94 -2.23 -4.77
N ALA A 574 19.69 -1.21 -4.36
CA ALA A 574 19.45 -0.51 -3.10
C ALA A 574 18.15 0.30 -3.14
N TRP A 575 17.91 1.03 -4.25
CA TRP A 575 16.64 1.72 -4.45
C TRP A 575 15.47 0.74 -4.48
N LEU A 576 15.52 -0.34 -5.26
CA LEU A 576 14.42 -1.32 -5.34
C LEU A 576 14.07 -1.88 -3.96
N ARG A 577 15.05 -2.06 -3.08
CA ARG A 577 14.80 -2.53 -1.72
C ARG A 577 14.11 -1.49 -0.85
N VAL A 578 14.51 -0.24 -0.91
CA VAL A 578 13.83 0.87 -0.22
C VAL A 578 12.41 1.05 -0.78
N LEU A 579 12.23 0.95 -2.10
CA LEU A 579 10.91 1.04 -2.75
C LEU A 579 9.99 -0.13 -2.37
N PHE A 580 10.53 -1.34 -2.20
CA PHE A 580 9.77 -2.47 -1.66
C PHE A 580 9.18 -2.15 -0.27
N CYS A 581 9.96 -1.48 0.58
CA CYS A 581 9.53 -1.08 1.91
C CYS A 581 8.41 -0.01 1.92
N GLN A 582 8.07 0.60 0.77
CA GLN A 582 6.91 1.49 0.64
C GLN A 582 5.58 0.74 0.61
N PHE A 583 5.62 -0.59 0.45
CA PHE A 583 4.41 -1.40 0.38
C PHE A 583 3.45 -1.06 1.53
N HIS A 584 2.12 -1.03 1.22
CA HIS A 584 1.11 -0.45 2.11
C HIS A 584 0.86 -1.20 3.42
N ASP A 585 1.41 -2.41 3.62
CA ASP A 585 1.48 -3.09 4.92
C ASP A 585 2.89 -3.10 5.53
N ALA A 586 3.93 -2.67 4.80
CA ALA A 586 5.26 -2.51 5.37
C ALA A 586 5.41 -1.14 6.04
N LEU A 587 5.42 -0.05 5.26
CA LEU A 587 5.68 1.29 5.79
C LEU A 587 4.62 1.78 6.78
N PRO A 588 3.32 1.53 6.61
CA PRO A 588 2.28 1.83 7.59
C PRO A 588 2.46 1.16 8.97
N GLY A 589 3.12 0.01 9.03
CA GLY A 589 3.37 -0.64 10.31
C GLY A 589 2.42 -1.80 10.62
N SER A 590 1.70 -2.33 9.64
CA SER A 590 0.60 -3.29 9.81
C SER A 590 0.98 -4.76 9.56
N SER A 591 2.26 -5.07 9.43
CA SER A 591 2.79 -6.44 9.27
C SER A 591 3.15 -7.09 10.62
N ILE A 592 3.40 -8.41 10.56
CA ILE A 592 3.89 -9.19 11.71
C ILE A 592 5.36 -8.86 12.05
N ASN A 593 5.77 -9.16 13.28
CA ASN A 593 7.13 -8.89 13.79
C ASN A 593 8.25 -9.45 12.89
N LEU A 594 8.09 -10.65 12.34
CA LEU A 594 9.09 -11.28 11.48
C LEU A 594 9.45 -10.43 10.26
N VAL A 595 8.48 -9.70 9.70
CA VAL A 595 8.69 -8.75 8.59
C VAL A 595 9.59 -7.61 9.04
N TYR A 596 9.31 -7.00 10.21
CA TYR A 596 10.10 -5.86 10.69
C TYR A 596 11.50 -6.25 11.14
N GLN A 597 11.69 -7.44 11.72
CA GLN A 597 13.03 -7.95 12.03
C GLN A 597 13.92 -8.02 10.78
N GLN A 598 13.39 -8.52 9.67
CA GLN A 598 14.13 -8.60 8.42
C GLN A 598 14.35 -7.22 7.81
N LEU A 599 13.28 -6.46 7.57
CA LEU A 599 13.35 -5.21 6.84
C LEU A 599 14.11 -4.11 7.60
N ASN A 600 14.03 -4.07 8.94
CA ASN A 600 14.82 -3.15 9.75
C ASN A 600 16.33 -3.38 9.58
N ALA A 601 16.76 -4.65 9.61
CA ALA A 601 18.17 -4.98 9.42
C ALA A 601 18.67 -4.58 8.03
N GLU A 602 17.86 -4.79 7.00
CA GLU A 602 18.20 -4.44 5.61
C GLU A 602 18.26 -2.93 5.41
N LEU A 603 17.27 -2.18 5.90
CA LEU A 603 17.25 -0.71 5.79
C LEU A 603 18.42 -0.07 6.56
N ALA A 604 18.76 -0.61 7.75
CA ALA A 604 19.93 -0.15 8.51
C ALA A 604 21.22 -0.37 7.72
N ALA A 605 21.37 -1.55 7.11
CA ALA A 605 22.54 -1.88 6.29
C ALA A 605 22.63 -0.99 5.02
N ILE A 606 21.51 -0.75 4.32
CA ILE A 606 21.48 0.14 3.15
C ILE A 606 21.88 1.56 3.56
N GLY A 607 21.25 2.10 4.61
CA GLY A 607 21.55 3.45 5.08
C GLY A 607 23.01 3.64 5.45
N GLU A 608 23.62 2.67 6.13
CA GLU A 608 25.05 2.72 6.52
C GLU A 608 25.96 2.55 5.32
N ASN A 609 25.71 1.56 4.45
CA ASN A 609 26.53 1.31 3.26
C ASN A 609 26.56 2.50 2.30
N GLU A 610 25.41 3.11 2.04
CA GLU A 610 25.31 4.24 1.13
C GLU A 610 25.95 5.50 1.72
N ARG A 611 25.81 5.73 3.03
CA ARG A 611 26.50 6.82 3.73
C ARG A 611 28.02 6.66 3.66
N GLN A 612 28.53 5.46 3.87
CA GLN A 612 29.95 5.16 3.78
C GLN A 612 30.47 5.30 2.34
N ALA A 613 29.72 4.79 1.36
CA ALA A 613 30.07 4.89 -0.05
C ALA A 613 30.13 6.35 -0.51
N ALA A 614 29.16 7.17 -0.13
CA ALA A 614 29.16 8.61 -0.39
C ALA A 614 30.40 9.31 0.20
N THR A 615 30.74 8.97 1.46
CA THR A 615 31.91 9.53 2.15
C THR A 615 33.22 9.14 1.45
N ILE A 616 33.38 7.86 1.09
CA ILE A 616 34.57 7.36 0.38
C ILE A 616 34.69 8.00 -1.01
N GLU A 617 33.57 8.11 -1.75
CA GLU A 617 33.57 8.72 -3.08
C GLU A 617 33.94 10.20 -3.03
N LEU A 618 33.34 10.94 -2.10
CA LEU A 618 33.69 12.35 -1.86
C LEU A 618 35.13 12.49 -1.46
N GLN A 619 35.62 11.69 -0.51
CA GLN A 619 37.01 11.73 -0.03
C GLN A 619 38.03 11.51 -1.16
N ARG A 620 37.71 10.62 -2.12
CA ARG A 620 38.57 10.43 -3.31
C ARG A 620 38.64 11.67 -4.19
N ALA A 621 37.53 12.39 -4.33
CA ALA A 621 37.45 13.59 -5.17
C ALA A 621 38.14 14.81 -4.57
N VAL A 622 38.12 14.95 -3.21
CA VAL A 622 38.70 16.10 -2.50
C VAL A 622 40.17 15.88 -2.03
N ARG A 623 40.79 14.75 -2.39
CA ARG A 623 42.18 14.44 -2.03
C ARG A 623 43.15 15.39 -2.72
N SER A 624 44.13 15.89 -1.93
CA SER A 624 45.31 16.61 -2.44
C SER A 624 46.59 15.82 -2.11
N ARG A 625 47.52 15.74 -3.06
CA ARG A 625 48.85 15.12 -2.88
C ARG A 625 49.83 15.97 -2.09
N ARG A 626 49.53 17.29 -1.89
CA ARG A 626 50.54 18.29 -1.42
C ARG A 626 50.19 19.00 -0.09
N GLN A 627 48.97 18.82 0.46
CA GLN A 627 48.52 19.56 1.64
C GLN A 627 48.34 18.67 2.86
N ARG A 628 48.49 19.27 4.09
CA ARG A 628 48.14 18.61 5.37
C ARG A 628 46.72 18.06 5.32
N ARG A 629 46.49 16.93 5.98
CA ARG A 629 45.15 16.31 6.13
C ARG A 629 44.24 17.29 6.89
N GLU A 630 43.48 18.07 6.13
CA GLU A 630 42.37 18.87 6.62
C GLU A 630 41.07 18.08 6.50
N TRP A 631 39.99 18.63 6.96
CA TRP A 631 38.65 18.03 6.75
C TRP A 631 37.79 18.97 5.91
N VAL A 632 36.87 18.41 5.18
CA VAL A 632 35.85 19.11 4.39
C VAL A 632 34.47 18.61 4.74
N ALA A 633 33.50 19.51 4.71
CA ALA A 633 32.07 19.16 4.80
C ALA A 633 31.42 19.37 3.43
N PHE A 634 30.54 18.48 3.03
CA PHE A 634 29.73 18.59 1.83
C PHE A 634 28.25 18.68 2.20
N ASN A 635 27.54 19.63 1.59
CA ASN A 635 26.10 19.78 1.73
C ASN A 635 25.40 19.04 0.57
N PRO A 636 24.73 17.90 0.83
CA PRO A 636 24.05 17.16 -0.24
C PRO A 636 22.75 17.81 -0.72
N LEU A 637 22.23 18.81 0.00
CA LEU A 637 21.04 19.54 -0.41
C LEU A 637 21.36 20.67 -1.38
N PRO A 638 20.49 20.95 -2.36
CA PRO A 638 20.71 22.03 -3.32
C PRO A 638 20.29 23.43 -2.80
N LEU A 639 20.46 23.66 -1.49
CA LEU A 639 20.13 24.91 -0.83
C LEU A 639 21.19 25.26 0.25
N PRO A 640 21.49 26.55 0.49
CA PRO A 640 22.45 26.93 1.50
C PRO A 640 21.94 26.70 2.90
N ARG A 641 22.85 26.43 3.84
CA ARG A 641 22.51 26.29 5.28
C ARG A 641 23.69 26.53 6.20
N THR A 642 23.39 26.74 7.47
CA THR A 642 24.35 26.72 8.56
C THR A 642 24.23 25.42 9.35
N ALA A 643 25.33 24.92 9.89
CA ALA A 643 25.33 23.72 10.72
C ALA A 643 26.51 23.74 11.71
N VAL A 644 26.33 23.07 12.83
CA VAL A 644 27.41 22.71 13.75
C VAL A 644 27.79 21.26 13.51
N VAL A 645 29.04 21.02 13.12
CA VAL A 645 29.56 19.68 12.77
C VAL A 645 30.61 19.23 13.76
N GLU A 646 30.63 17.93 14.04
CA GLU A 646 31.69 17.27 14.80
C GLU A 646 32.86 16.98 13.85
N ARG A 647 34.08 17.42 14.24
CA ARG A 647 35.30 17.19 13.46
C ARG A 647 35.59 15.69 13.39
N PRO A 648 36.01 15.15 12.25
CA PRO A 648 36.49 13.79 12.21
C PRO A 648 37.75 13.63 13.06
N ALA A 649 37.88 12.50 13.78
CA ALA A 649 39.03 12.22 14.61
C ALA A 649 40.30 12.05 13.72
N ASN A 650 41.20 13.00 13.72
CA ASN A 650 42.52 12.94 13.11
C ASN A 650 43.56 12.61 14.19
N GLY A 651 43.66 11.41 14.68
CA GLY A 651 44.68 10.82 15.52
C GLY A 651 45.36 11.66 16.65
N THR A 652 45.44 12.97 16.55
CA THR A 652 46.15 13.86 17.46
C THR A 652 45.38 15.16 17.83
N ALA A 653 44.25 15.47 17.16
CA ALA A 653 43.45 16.65 17.50
C ALA A 653 42.22 16.24 18.29
N ALA A 654 41.93 16.91 19.41
CA ALA A 654 40.73 16.71 20.18
C ALA A 654 39.47 16.80 19.30
N GLN A 655 38.53 15.88 19.44
CA GLN A 655 37.21 15.99 18.85
C GLN A 655 36.58 17.33 19.26
N GLY A 656 36.26 18.17 18.29
CA GLY A 656 35.72 19.50 18.53
C GLY A 656 34.56 19.83 17.61
N LEU A 657 33.76 20.80 17.98
CA LEU A 657 32.71 21.33 17.15
C LEU A 657 33.25 22.41 16.19
N SER A 658 32.67 22.52 15.03
CA SER A 658 32.88 23.61 14.10
C SER A 658 31.56 24.14 13.56
N PHE A 659 31.45 25.45 13.44
CA PHE A 659 30.34 26.10 12.75
C PHE A 659 30.64 26.18 11.26
N VAL A 660 29.71 25.77 10.43
CA VAL A 660 29.85 25.77 8.97
C VAL A 660 28.69 26.54 8.35
N ARG A 661 29.00 27.50 7.48
CA ARG A 661 28.07 28.10 6.53
C ARG A 661 28.41 27.54 5.15
N ILE A 662 27.49 26.90 4.49
CA ILE A 662 27.77 26.11 3.28
C ILE A 662 26.65 26.26 2.25
N GLY A 663 27.02 26.52 1.02
CA GLY A 663 26.11 26.57 -0.13
C GLY A 663 25.50 25.19 -0.46
N GLY A 664 24.51 25.21 -1.34
CA GLY A 664 23.92 23.97 -1.85
C GLY A 664 24.89 23.20 -2.73
N LEU A 665 25.05 21.90 -2.52
CA LEU A 665 25.98 21.01 -3.26
C LEU A 665 27.43 21.46 -3.23
N GLU A 666 27.83 22.21 -2.23
CA GLU A 666 29.16 22.76 -2.06
C GLU A 666 29.96 21.95 -1.05
N THR A 667 31.29 21.94 -1.20
CA THR A 667 32.21 21.53 -0.15
C THR A 667 32.85 22.75 0.49
N ALA A 668 32.73 22.85 1.82
CA ALA A 668 33.42 23.83 2.62
C ALA A 668 34.63 23.21 3.31
N PRO A 669 35.82 23.83 3.24
CA PRO A 669 36.97 23.43 4.04
C PRO A 669 36.71 23.71 5.53
N ALA A 670 37.62 23.28 6.40
CA ALA A 670 37.61 23.62 7.81
C ALA A 670 37.37 25.13 8.01
N PRO A 671 36.26 25.55 8.67
CA PRO A 671 35.94 26.98 8.77
C PRO A 671 36.92 27.72 9.68
N PRO A 672 37.09 29.06 9.49
CA PRO A 672 37.75 29.92 10.46
C PRO A 672 37.01 29.84 11.82
N ALA A 673 37.61 30.48 12.86
CA ALA A 673 37.01 30.58 14.16
C ALA A 673 35.60 31.20 14.06
N PHE A 674 34.65 30.71 14.86
CA PHE A 674 33.27 31.22 14.91
C PHE A 674 33.28 32.67 15.48
N ASP A 675 32.73 33.60 14.75
CA ASP A 675 32.65 35.03 15.06
C ASP A 675 31.23 35.49 15.45
N GLY A 676 30.25 34.57 15.46
CA GLY A 676 28.86 34.86 15.80
C GLY A 676 28.55 34.88 17.30
N ALA A 677 27.29 35.12 17.64
CA ALA A 677 26.81 35.12 19.03
C ALA A 677 26.92 33.69 19.64
N PRO A 678 27.66 33.55 20.76
CA PRO A 678 27.80 32.24 21.43
C PRO A 678 26.49 31.78 22.03
N VAL A 679 26.28 30.46 22.06
CA VAL A 679 25.11 29.86 22.74
C VAL A 679 25.28 29.99 24.24
N ARG A 680 24.31 30.65 24.89
CA ARG A 680 24.24 30.83 26.36
C ARG A 680 23.22 29.84 26.93
N ALA A 681 23.50 29.27 28.08
CA ALA A 681 22.62 28.30 28.72
C ALA A 681 22.64 28.39 30.25
N SER A 682 21.49 28.16 30.83
CA SER A 682 21.30 27.85 32.25
C SER A 682 20.42 26.58 32.37
N SER A 683 20.10 26.13 33.58
CA SER A 683 19.21 24.98 33.78
C SER A 683 17.77 25.19 33.27
N THR A 684 17.39 26.44 32.99
CA THR A 684 16.01 26.80 32.56
C THR A 684 15.96 27.62 31.28
N ARG A 685 17.12 27.86 30.62
CA ARG A 685 17.18 28.72 29.43
C ARG A 685 18.26 28.26 28.44
N LEU A 686 17.90 28.29 27.17
CA LEU A 686 18.84 28.21 26.05
C LEU A 686 18.66 29.44 25.16
N ASP A 687 19.80 30.05 24.69
CA ASP A 687 19.79 31.28 23.92
C ASP A 687 21.01 31.35 23.00
N ASN A 688 20.79 31.44 21.67
CA ASN A 688 21.86 31.62 20.68
C ASN A 688 21.82 32.98 19.96
N GLY A 689 21.07 33.97 20.55
CA GLY A 689 20.85 35.29 19.96
C GLY A 689 19.69 35.33 18.94
N ILE A 690 19.33 34.21 18.29
CA ILE A 690 18.21 34.07 17.35
C ILE A 690 17.02 33.42 18.06
N VAL A 691 17.24 32.28 18.70
CA VAL A 691 16.25 31.51 19.45
C VAL A 691 16.50 31.66 20.94
N GLN A 692 15.43 31.96 21.68
CA GLN A 692 15.44 31.98 23.14
C GLN A 692 14.34 31.05 23.63
N ALA A 693 14.72 29.95 24.29
CA ALA A 693 13.82 28.96 24.87
C ALA A 693 13.88 29.02 26.42
N HIS A 694 12.71 29.09 27.04
CA HIS A 694 12.59 29.09 28.52
C HIS A 694 11.76 27.86 28.93
N PHE A 695 12.27 27.18 29.98
CA PHE A 695 11.67 25.96 30.51
C PHE A 695 11.16 26.24 31.94
N ASP A 696 9.98 25.68 32.24
CA ASP A 696 9.39 25.75 33.57
C ASP A 696 10.06 24.76 34.56
N ARG A 697 9.56 24.73 35.81
CA ARG A 697 10.08 23.84 36.83
C ARG A 697 9.82 22.36 36.56
N ARG A 698 8.89 22.06 35.67
CA ARG A 698 8.53 20.71 35.23
C ARG A 698 9.34 20.26 34.00
N GLY A 699 10.26 21.09 33.50
CA GLY A 699 11.08 20.82 32.33
C GLY A 699 10.31 20.91 31.00
N GLN A 700 9.15 21.58 31.02
CA GLN A 700 8.35 21.81 29.82
C GLN A 700 8.73 23.17 29.20
N LEU A 701 8.58 23.29 27.88
CA LEU A 701 8.88 24.52 27.14
C LEU A 701 7.76 25.55 27.38
N GLY A 702 8.00 26.51 28.27
CA GLY A 702 7.04 27.54 28.67
C GLY A 702 7.01 28.80 27.81
N ALA A 703 8.14 29.16 27.17
CA ALA A 703 8.21 30.26 26.22
C ALA A 703 9.29 30.07 25.17
N LEU A 704 8.99 30.53 23.96
CA LEU A 704 9.89 30.48 22.82
C LEU A 704 9.87 31.83 22.07
N ARG A 705 11.06 32.40 21.79
CA ARG A 705 11.23 33.57 20.93
C ARG A 705 12.15 33.20 19.75
N VAL A 706 11.83 33.71 18.59
CA VAL A 706 12.66 33.58 17.38
C VAL A 706 12.77 34.96 16.73
N ASP A 707 13.97 35.42 16.46
CA ASP A 707 14.26 36.79 15.94
C ASP A 707 13.57 37.90 16.77
N GLY A 708 13.59 37.77 18.10
CA GLY A 708 12.93 38.70 18.98
C GLY A 708 11.40 38.56 19.08
N VAL A 709 10.76 37.85 18.15
CA VAL A 709 9.30 37.61 18.16
C VAL A 709 8.95 36.50 19.15
N ARG A 710 8.08 36.81 20.13
CA ARG A 710 7.53 35.78 21.03
C ARG A 710 6.48 34.96 20.30
N LEU A 711 6.67 33.63 20.25
CA LEU A 711 5.64 32.72 19.73
C LEU A 711 4.51 32.58 20.75
N ALA A 712 3.27 32.53 20.27
CA ALA A 712 2.07 32.61 21.09
C ALA A 712 1.71 31.27 21.74
N LEU A 713 2.53 30.82 22.71
CA LEU A 713 2.19 29.65 23.53
C LEU A 713 1.16 30.04 24.59
N GLU A 714 0.07 29.30 24.70
CA GLU A 714 -0.97 29.44 25.76
C GLU A 714 -0.70 28.55 26.96
N GLY A 715 0.18 27.56 26.81
CA GLY A 715 0.60 26.65 27.87
C GLY A 715 2.00 26.12 27.59
N ALA A 716 2.54 25.34 28.50
CA ALA A 716 3.83 24.71 28.29
C ALA A 716 3.72 23.56 27.29
N ALA A 717 4.63 23.54 26.34
CA ALA A 717 4.72 22.42 25.39
C ALA A 717 5.45 21.24 26.04
N GLY A 718 4.88 20.03 25.90
CA GLY A 718 5.41 18.86 26.56
C GLY A 718 4.85 17.53 26.06
N PHE A 719 5.34 16.46 26.68
CA PHE A 719 4.94 15.10 26.38
C PHE A 719 3.65 14.73 27.11
N VAL A 720 2.74 14.07 26.42
CA VAL A 720 1.45 13.61 26.94
C VAL A 720 1.19 12.17 26.51
N LEU A 721 0.52 11.43 27.38
CA LEU A 721 0.20 10.02 27.19
C LEU A 721 -1.31 9.83 27.13
N TYR A 722 -1.77 9.10 26.12
CA TYR A 722 -3.16 8.68 25.94
C TYR A 722 -3.30 7.18 26.11
N HIS A 723 -4.50 6.73 26.40
CA HIS A 723 -4.92 5.36 26.24
C HIS A 723 -5.25 5.12 24.75
N ASP A 724 -4.74 4.04 24.15
CA ASP A 724 -4.91 3.77 22.74
C ASP A 724 -5.29 2.30 22.53
N GLN A 725 -6.59 2.04 22.53
CA GLN A 725 -7.15 0.72 22.33
C GLN A 725 -8.36 0.85 21.40
N PRO A 726 -8.13 0.84 20.07
CA PRO A 726 -9.22 0.92 19.11
C PRO A 726 -10.12 -0.31 19.20
N ALA A 727 -11.39 -0.16 18.81
CA ALA A 727 -12.37 -1.24 18.81
C ALA A 727 -12.00 -2.37 17.83
N ASN A 728 -11.38 -2.02 16.69
CA ASN A 728 -10.90 -2.93 15.65
C ASN A 728 -9.62 -2.36 15.05
N PHE A 729 -8.89 -3.20 14.30
CA PHE A 729 -7.73 -2.78 13.50
C PHE A 729 -6.64 -2.09 14.34
N ASP A 730 -6.14 -2.78 15.36
CA ASP A 730 -5.27 -2.23 16.41
C ASP A 730 -4.02 -1.52 15.86
N ALA A 731 -3.30 -2.10 14.88
CA ALA A 731 -2.16 -1.42 14.27
C ALA A 731 -2.55 -0.26 13.33
N TRP A 732 -3.74 -0.36 12.72
CA TRP A 732 -4.16 0.56 11.66
C TRP A 732 -4.81 1.84 12.17
N ASP A 733 -5.67 1.77 13.20
CA ASP A 733 -6.45 2.94 13.60
C ASP A 733 -6.05 3.51 14.99
N ILE A 734 -6.37 4.78 15.18
CA ILE A 734 -6.46 5.47 16.45
C ILE A 734 -7.92 5.90 16.58
N ASP A 735 -8.67 5.22 17.45
CA ASP A 735 -10.07 5.49 17.66
C ASP A 735 -10.29 6.81 18.41
N HIS A 736 -11.42 7.48 18.18
CA HIS A 736 -11.81 8.69 18.90
C HIS A 736 -11.88 8.48 20.42
N TYR A 737 -12.14 7.26 20.88
CA TYR A 737 -12.11 6.90 22.30
C TYR A 737 -10.78 7.19 22.98
N SER A 738 -9.67 7.12 22.23
CA SER A 738 -8.32 7.42 22.73
C SER A 738 -8.22 8.85 23.28
N PHE A 739 -9.02 9.77 22.75
CA PHE A 739 -9.00 11.19 23.14
C PHE A 739 -10.10 11.59 24.13
N GLN A 740 -11.12 10.78 24.35
CA GLN A 740 -12.24 11.06 25.26
C GLN A 740 -11.81 11.12 26.74
N THR A 741 -10.88 10.28 27.15
CA THR A 741 -10.38 10.23 28.51
C THR A 741 -9.38 11.35 28.83
N GLY A 742 -9.01 12.15 27.84
CA GLY A 742 -8.01 13.20 27.95
C GLY A 742 -6.58 12.69 28.12
N PRO A 743 -5.60 13.57 27.90
CA PRO A 743 -4.19 13.24 28.07
C PRO A 743 -3.79 13.21 29.56
N ARG A 744 -2.87 12.29 29.89
CA ARG A 744 -2.11 12.38 31.12
C ARG A 744 -0.77 13.03 30.83
N ALA A 745 -0.43 14.11 31.54
CA ALA A 745 0.89 14.71 31.41
C ALA A 745 1.97 13.67 31.74
N ALA A 746 3.04 13.69 30.97
CA ALA A 746 4.24 12.94 31.33
C ALA A 746 4.81 13.47 32.63
N THR A 747 5.57 12.63 33.32
CA THR A 747 6.21 12.96 34.58
C THR A 747 7.15 14.15 34.40
N ASP A 748 7.31 14.96 35.48
CA ASP A 748 8.17 16.14 35.49
C ASP A 748 9.62 15.79 35.15
N LEU A 749 10.18 16.49 34.17
CA LEU A 749 11.57 16.39 33.75
C LEU A 749 12.44 17.37 34.53
N LYS A 750 13.30 16.88 35.40
CA LYS A 750 14.31 17.72 36.04
C LYS A 750 15.44 17.96 35.04
N LEU A 751 15.45 19.17 34.45
CA LEU A 751 16.46 19.53 33.47
C LEU A 751 17.77 19.90 34.16
N ALA A 752 18.88 19.40 33.60
CA ALA A 752 20.24 19.76 33.97
C ALA A 752 21.03 20.16 32.71
N LEU A 753 21.96 21.08 32.88
CA LEU A 753 22.87 21.48 31.79
C LEU A 753 23.89 20.37 31.57
N SER A 754 23.78 19.66 30.43
CA SER A 754 24.67 18.53 30.02
C SER A 754 25.80 18.94 29.10
N GLU A 755 25.63 20.04 28.37
CA GLU A 755 26.68 20.59 27.47
C GLU A 755 26.59 22.14 27.52
N ARG A 756 27.75 22.78 27.71
CA ARG A 756 27.88 24.23 27.64
C ARG A 756 29.04 24.57 26.71
N GLY A 757 28.75 25.22 25.64
CA GLY A 757 29.77 25.63 24.68
C GLY A 757 29.33 26.80 23.81
N PRO A 758 30.21 27.51 23.16
CA PRO A 758 29.81 28.63 22.33
C PRO A 758 29.05 28.21 21.08
N LEU A 759 29.26 26.97 20.60
CA LEU A 759 28.60 26.45 19.39
C LEU A 759 27.35 25.60 19.68
N ARG A 760 27.26 24.94 20.83
CA ARG A 760 26.14 24.09 21.17
C ARG A 760 25.93 24.06 22.69
N ALA A 761 24.68 24.09 23.11
CA ALA A 761 24.30 23.83 24.49
C ALA A 761 23.16 22.80 24.54
N ARG A 762 23.12 22.00 25.61
CA ARG A 762 22.11 20.97 25.85
C ARG A 762 21.58 21.03 27.29
N LEU A 763 20.26 20.95 27.39
CA LEU A 763 19.58 20.62 28.64
C LEU A 763 19.07 19.18 28.53
N ARG A 764 19.35 18.35 29.54
CA ARG A 764 18.95 16.96 29.59
C ARG A 764 18.09 16.70 30.82
N GLY A 765 17.01 15.96 30.64
CA GLY A 765 16.16 15.47 31.73
C GLY A 765 15.72 14.03 31.45
N SER A 766 15.48 13.28 32.52
CA SER A 766 14.97 11.90 32.41
C SER A 766 13.91 11.66 33.45
N ALA A 767 12.81 10.99 33.06
CA ALA A 767 11.71 10.66 33.93
C ALA A 767 11.07 9.32 33.53
N PRO A 768 10.41 8.61 34.45
CA PRO A 768 9.48 7.55 34.11
C PRO A 768 8.33 8.09 33.23
N ILE A 769 7.84 7.29 32.31
CA ILE A 769 6.64 7.58 31.52
C ILE A 769 5.76 6.34 31.43
N GLY A 770 4.45 6.49 31.63
CA GLY A 770 3.57 5.33 31.71
C GLY A 770 3.87 4.44 32.92
N ALA A 771 3.71 3.13 32.75
CA ALA A 771 3.89 2.15 33.82
C ALA A 771 5.28 1.49 33.82
N ARG A 772 5.91 1.32 32.64
CA ARG A 772 7.12 0.51 32.48
C ARG A 772 8.18 1.16 31.58
N SER A 773 7.97 2.42 31.20
CA SER A 773 8.80 3.12 30.24
C SER A 773 9.59 4.26 30.86
N ARG A 774 10.65 4.67 30.17
CA ARG A 774 11.49 5.80 30.58
C ARG A 774 11.72 6.73 29.39
N LEU A 775 11.54 8.02 29.63
CA LEU A 775 11.81 9.09 28.68
C LEU A 775 13.06 9.86 29.11
N THR A 776 14.02 10.00 28.21
CA THR A 776 15.15 10.92 28.35
C THR A 776 15.09 11.93 27.23
N VAL A 777 15.03 13.21 27.55
CA VAL A 777 14.93 14.30 26.56
C VAL A 777 16.19 15.16 26.61
N GLU A 778 16.70 15.53 25.46
CA GLU A 778 17.71 16.56 25.26
C GLU A 778 17.12 17.70 24.44
N TYR A 779 17.05 18.89 25.06
CA TYR A 779 16.80 20.14 24.35
C TYR A 779 18.13 20.72 23.90
N ILE A 780 18.28 20.89 22.60
CA ILE A 780 19.55 21.23 21.96
C ILE A 780 19.39 22.52 21.18
N LEU A 781 20.29 23.47 21.47
CA LEU A 781 20.39 24.70 20.69
C LEU A 781 21.81 24.87 20.17
N GLU A 782 21.93 25.09 18.86
CA GLU A 782 23.20 25.28 18.16
C GLU A 782 23.35 26.75 17.73
N ALA A 783 24.57 27.18 17.53
CA ALA A 783 24.89 28.49 16.96
C ALA A 783 24.25 28.64 15.58
N GLY A 784 23.62 29.76 15.31
CA GLY A 784 22.93 30.05 14.06
C GLY A 784 21.62 29.28 13.82
N ALA A 785 21.22 28.36 14.69
CA ALA A 785 19.96 27.61 14.56
C ALA A 785 18.74 28.50 14.76
N ARG A 786 17.70 28.28 13.96
CA ARG A 786 16.40 28.97 14.02
C ARG A 786 15.29 28.09 14.63
N TYR A 787 15.62 26.85 14.98
CA TYR A 787 14.74 25.88 15.61
C TYR A 787 15.40 25.34 16.89
N LEU A 788 14.61 25.18 17.94
CA LEU A 788 14.98 24.41 19.12
C LEU A 788 14.83 22.92 18.78
N ARG A 789 15.93 22.16 18.76
CA ARG A 789 15.91 20.73 18.53
C ARG A 789 15.60 19.97 19.80
N ILE A 790 14.81 18.91 19.68
CA ILE A 790 14.39 18.02 20.76
C ILE A 790 14.75 16.59 20.34
N ASP A 791 15.69 15.98 21.07
CA ASP A 791 16.07 14.57 20.87
C ASP A 791 15.51 13.77 22.06
N ALA A 792 14.55 12.89 21.81
CA ALA A 792 13.94 12.02 22.82
C ALA A 792 14.45 10.58 22.65
N HIS A 793 15.03 10.05 23.73
CA HIS A 793 15.42 8.64 23.87
C HIS A 793 14.40 7.99 24.79
N ILE A 794 13.68 6.98 24.28
CA ILE A 794 12.54 6.40 24.93
C ILE A 794 12.76 4.90 25.05
N ASP A 795 12.87 4.40 26.27
CA ASP A 795 12.77 2.96 26.53
C ASP A 795 11.29 2.65 26.73
N TRP A 796 10.65 2.11 25.69
CA TRP A 796 9.21 2.00 25.58
C TRP A 796 8.72 0.57 25.77
N ASN A 797 7.95 0.32 26.82
CA ASN A 797 7.46 -1.00 27.22
C ASN A 797 5.97 -0.98 27.61
N GLU A 798 5.21 -0.11 26.99
CA GLU A 798 3.79 0.07 27.25
C GLU A 798 2.93 -0.87 26.36
N SER A 799 1.66 -0.95 26.69
CA SER A 799 0.64 -1.65 25.93
C SER A 799 -0.58 -0.76 25.78
N HIS A 800 -1.08 -0.62 24.55
CA HIS A 800 -2.23 0.23 24.25
C HIS A 800 -2.08 1.66 24.81
N ARG A 801 -0.91 2.27 24.51
CA ARG A 801 -0.61 3.66 24.86
C ARG A 801 -0.17 4.42 23.63
N LEU A 802 -0.49 5.72 23.61
CA LEU A 802 -0.12 6.67 22.58
C LEU A 802 0.65 7.82 23.24
N LEU A 803 1.89 8.05 22.81
CA LEU A 803 2.74 9.15 23.26
C LEU A 803 2.72 10.26 22.22
N LYS A 804 2.32 11.47 22.62
CA LYS A 804 2.36 12.69 21.79
C LYS A 804 3.20 13.77 22.43
N PHE A 805 3.67 14.70 21.61
CA PHE A 805 4.19 15.98 22.03
C PHE A 805 3.21 17.07 21.62
N HIS A 806 2.68 17.82 22.58
CA HIS A 806 1.68 18.86 22.39
C HIS A 806 2.29 20.24 22.55
N VAL A 807 1.85 21.18 21.73
CA VAL A 807 2.20 22.59 21.76
C VAL A 807 0.91 23.41 21.78
N PRO A 808 0.38 23.73 22.96
CA PRO A 808 -0.78 24.62 23.10
C PRO A 808 -0.41 26.03 22.66
N THR A 809 -1.14 26.61 21.70
CA THR A 809 -0.87 27.94 21.16
C THR A 809 -2.13 28.78 21.08
N ALA A 810 -1.99 30.11 21.00
CA ALA A 810 -3.06 31.07 20.77
C ALA A 810 -3.29 31.34 19.26
N TYR A 811 -2.66 30.59 18.38
CA TYR A 811 -2.89 30.75 16.95
C TYR A 811 -4.26 30.21 16.55
N ARG A 812 -5.17 31.07 16.07
CA ARG A 812 -6.57 30.76 15.77
C ARG A 812 -6.95 31.03 14.30
N GLY A 813 -6.00 30.89 13.37
CA GLY A 813 -6.33 30.91 11.97
C GLY A 813 -7.26 29.73 11.62
N ARG A 814 -8.06 29.87 10.59
CA ARG A 814 -9.02 28.84 10.17
C ARG A 814 -8.35 27.51 9.85
N TRP A 815 -7.12 27.54 9.34
CA TRP A 815 -6.40 26.40 8.80
C TRP A 815 -5.08 26.15 9.54
N ALA A 816 -4.76 24.87 9.79
CA ALA A 816 -3.41 24.44 10.04
C ALA A 816 -2.82 23.84 8.76
N ARG A 817 -1.52 23.95 8.57
CA ARG A 817 -0.81 23.49 7.38
C ARG A 817 0.06 22.28 7.71
N PHE A 818 0.03 21.26 6.85
CA PHE A 818 0.79 20.02 7.01
C PHE A 818 1.58 19.75 5.74
N GLY A 819 2.81 19.27 5.87
CA GLY A 819 3.57 18.78 4.73
C GLY A 819 2.89 17.56 4.09
N CYS A 820 3.03 17.39 2.78
CA CYS A 820 2.66 16.19 2.06
C CYS A 820 3.78 15.84 1.04
N PRO A 821 3.76 14.67 0.40
CA PRO A 821 4.72 14.36 -0.66
C PRO A 821 4.71 15.42 -1.75
N PHE A 822 5.82 16.17 -1.91
CA PHE A 822 5.93 17.31 -2.84
C PHE A 822 4.88 18.42 -2.60
N GLY A 823 4.82 18.97 -1.41
CA GLY A 823 3.94 20.12 -1.16
C GLY A 823 3.46 20.24 0.27
N SER A 824 2.31 20.84 0.41
CA SER A 824 1.58 20.94 1.68
C SER A 824 0.08 20.94 1.47
N ILE A 825 -0.65 20.65 2.54
CA ILE A 825 -2.11 20.69 2.57
C ILE A 825 -2.58 21.50 3.78
N GLN A 826 -3.67 22.23 3.61
CA GLN A 826 -4.38 22.92 4.69
C GLN A 826 -5.55 22.05 5.15
N ARG A 827 -5.70 21.89 6.48
CA ARG A 827 -6.85 21.23 7.10
C ARG A 827 -7.42 22.13 8.18
N PRO A 828 -8.75 22.11 8.42
CA PRO A 828 -9.37 22.98 9.41
C PRO A 828 -8.87 22.65 10.80
N GLN A 829 -8.47 23.67 11.58
CA GLN A 829 -8.16 23.52 13.00
C GLN A 829 -9.36 23.83 13.90
N LEU A 830 -10.34 24.54 13.36
CA LEU A 830 -11.62 24.84 14.00
C LEU A 830 -12.70 24.07 13.24
N PRO A 831 -12.89 22.77 13.50
CA PRO A 831 -13.81 21.95 12.75
C PRO A 831 -15.26 22.34 13.04
N GLY A 832 -16.10 22.28 12.01
CA GLY A 832 -17.53 22.57 12.10
C GLY A 832 -18.39 21.53 11.38
N LEU A 833 -17.77 20.61 10.66
CA LEU A 833 -18.44 19.52 9.96
C LEU A 833 -17.99 18.16 10.53
N PRO A 834 -18.87 17.14 10.52
CA PRO A 834 -18.48 15.79 10.99
C PRO A 834 -17.25 15.24 10.28
N ALA A 835 -17.06 15.53 9.00
CA ALA A 835 -15.87 15.13 8.25
C ALA A 835 -14.58 15.80 8.76
N ASP A 836 -14.66 17.09 9.16
CA ASP A 836 -13.52 17.80 9.76
C ASP A 836 -13.21 17.27 11.15
N GLU A 837 -14.25 16.94 11.91
CA GLU A 837 -14.10 16.33 13.24
C GLU A 837 -13.49 14.93 13.18
N ALA A 838 -13.79 14.18 12.13
CA ALA A 838 -13.21 12.85 11.90
C ALA A 838 -11.69 12.89 11.65
N MET A 839 -11.10 14.05 11.35
CA MET A 839 -9.66 14.24 11.13
C MET A 839 -8.89 14.51 12.45
N TRP A 840 -9.11 13.72 13.51
CA TRP A 840 -8.42 13.90 14.80
C TRP A 840 -6.94 13.47 14.81
N GLU A 841 -6.50 12.68 13.82
CA GLU A 841 -5.11 12.41 13.50
C GLU A 841 -4.96 12.40 11.98
N VAL A 842 -3.98 13.13 11.47
CA VAL A 842 -3.79 13.34 10.02
C VAL A 842 -2.36 13.11 9.60
N PRO A 843 -2.11 12.69 8.35
CA PRO A 843 -0.75 12.55 7.86
C PRO A 843 -0.11 13.93 7.62
N GLY A 844 1.17 14.02 7.98
CA GLY A 844 2.03 15.14 7.66
C GLY A 844 3.42 14.68 7.26
N SER A 845 3.92 15.11 6.10
CA SER A 845 5.26 14.76 5.67
C SER A 845 6.30 15.60 6.43
N ARG A 846 6.66 15.12 7.62
CA ARG A 846 7.73 15.65 8.48
C ARG A 846 7.52 17.03 9.07
N TRP A 847 6.45 17.77 8.78
CA TRP A 847 6.19 19.05 9.41
C TRP A 847 4.70 19.39 9.42
N ALA A 848 4.37 20.19 10.42
CA ALA A 848 3.06 20.85 10.52
C ALA A 848 3.23 22.24 11.14
N ALA A 849 2.32 23.15 10.78
CA ALA A 849 2.33 24.51 11.28
C ALA A 849 0.91 24.98 11.65
N VAL A 850 0.84 25.76 12.71
CA VAL A 850 -0.38 26.46 13.15
C VAL A 850 -0.13 27.97 13.07
N THR A 851 -1.08 28.72 12.51
CA THR A 851 -0.91 30.13 12.20
C THR A 851 -2.13 30.97 12.62
N HIS A 852 -1.95 32.28 12.71
CA HIS A 852 -3.02 33.25 12.57
C HIS A 852 -3.41 33.44 11.10
N GLU A 853 -4.45 34.22 10.82
CA GLU A 853 -4.91 34.53 9.45
C GLU A 853 -3.85 35.34 8.66
N ASP A 854 -3.00 36.09 9.33
CA ASP A 854 -1.87 36.84 8.71
C ASP A 854 -0.68 35.95 8.34
N GLY A 855 -0.75 34.64 8.63
CA GLY A 855 0.31 33.66 8.38
C GLY A 855 1.40 33.60 9.43
N ALA A 856 1.40 34.46 10.46
CA ALA A 856 2.32 34.33 11.57
C ALA A 856 2.00 33.09 12.39
N GLY A 857 3.02 32.29 12.73
CA GLY A 857 2.75 31.03 13.37
C GLY A 857 3.97 30.26 13.87
N LEU A 858 3.69 29.05 14.34
CA LEU A 858 4.65 28.10 14.90
C LEU A 858 4.65 26.81 14.07
N ALA A 859 5.83 26.24 13.91
CA ALA A 859 6.00 24.97 13.22
C ALA A 859 6.66 23.91 14.11
N LEU A 860 6.18 22.66 13.96
CA LEU A 860 6.85 21.43 14.36
C LEU A 860 7.45 20.76 13.13
N VAL A 861 8.73 20.41 13.22
CA VAL A 861 9.47 19.70 12.17
C VAL A 861 10.02 18.41 12.73
N THR A 862 9.87 17.28 12.03
CA THR A 862 10.28 15.97 12.51
C THR A 862 11.24 15.29 11.56
N GLU A 863 12.08 14.39 12.05
CA GLU A 863 12.94 13.54 11.25
C GLU A 863 12.13 12.52 10.45
N ALA A 864 11.26 11.77 11.14
CA ALA A 864 10.54 10.62 10.57
C ALA A 864 9.19 10.35 11.25
N LYS A 865 8.51 11.41 11.74
CA LYS A 865 7.16 11.30 12.28
C LYS A 865 6.16 11.92 11.34
N SER A 866 5.03 11.25 11.17
CA SER A 866 4.03 11.62 10.17
C SER A 866 2.61 11.74 10.72
N GLY A 867 2.35 11.32 11.97
CA GLY A 867 1.06 11.49 12.63
C GLY A 867 0.99 12.84 13.34
N PHE A 868 0.07 13.70 12.93
CA PHE A 868 -0.12 15.03 13.51
C PHE A 868 -1.59 15.27 13.84
N SER A 869 -1.81 16.25 14.71
CA SER A 869 -3.14 16.79 15.01
C SER A 869 -3.03 18.29 15.24
N CYS A 870 -4.04 19.06 14.86
CA CYS A 870 -4.17 20.46 15.24
C CYS A 870 -5.63 20.78 15.46
N ARG A 871 -6.00 21.11 16.69
CA ARG A 871 -7.35 21.54 17.06
C ARG A 871 -7.27 22.72 18.01
N ASP A 872 -8.02 23.75 17.69
CA ASP A 872 -8.12 24.98 18.49
C ASP A 872 -6.75 25.48 18.98
N GLY A 873 -5.78 25.59 18.05
CA GLY A 873 -4.42 26.05 18.33
C GLY A 873 -3.53 25.01 19.01
N ASN A 874 -4.03 23.87 19.41
CA ASN A 874 -3.21 22.83 20.01
C ASN A 874 -2.60 21.94 18.93
N LEU A 875 -1.34 22.20 18.57
CA LEU A 875 -0.59 21.42 17.58
C LEU A 875 0.09 20.23 18.28
N GLY A 876 -0.16 19.02 17.76
CA GLY A 876 0.40 17.79 18.30
C GLY A 876 1.11 16.94 17.27
N VAL A 877 2.17 16.22 17.69
CA VAL A 877 2.80 15.16 16.90
C VAL A 877 2.82 13.85 17.68
N THR A 878 2.41 12.77 17.05
CA THR A 878 2.45 11.43 17.63
C THR A 878 3.84 10.83 17.48
N LEU A 879 4.41 10.38 18.59
CA LEU A 879 5.79 9.90 18.66
C LEU A 879 5.87 8.38 18.66
N LEU A 880 5.05 7.71 19.49
CA LEU A 880 5.00 6.26 19.64
C LEU A 880 3.58 5.81 19.95
N ARG A 881 3.28 4.57 19.57
CA ARG A 881 2.10 3.83 20.05
C ARG A 881 2.48 2.37 20.29
N SER A 882 1.60 1.59 20.89
CA SER A 882 1.89 0.18 21.22
C SER A 882 0.69 -0.73 20.97
N PRO A 883 0.28 -0.90 19.71
CA PRO A 883 -0.71 -1.90 19.34
C PRO A 883 -0.18 -3.32 19.59
N LYS A 884 -1.07 -4.31 19.60
CA LYS A 884 -0.74 -5.72 19.87
C LYS A 884 -1.06 -6.63 18.70
N GLU A 885 -1.80 -6.15 17.71
CA GLU A 885 -2.17 -6.92 16.53
C GLU A 885 -1.81 -6.15 15.25
N PRO A 886 -1.21 -6.81 14.25
CA PRO A 886 -0.79 -8.22 14.19
C PRO A 886 0.59 -8.50 14.84
N ASP A 887 1.31 -7.48 15.30
CA ASP A 887 2.59 -7.61 15.99
C ASP A 887 2.42 -7.31 17.49
N PRO A 888 2.44 -8.33 18.37
CA PRO A 888 2.28 -8.13 19.81
C PRO A 888 3.45 -7.39 20.46
N THR A 889 4.53 -7.18 19.73
CA THR A 889 5.74 -6.46 20.20
C THR A 889 5.94 -5.14 19.47
N ALA A 890 4.94 -4.67 18.72
CA ALA A 890 5.02 -3.43 17.97
C ALA A 890 5.46 -2.26 18.85
N ASP A 891 6.47 -1.54 18.37
CA ASP A 891 7.11 -0.39 19.04
C ASP A 891 7.68 -0.65 20.45
N MET A 892 7.79 -1.91 20.90
CA MET A 892 8.50 -2.22 22.14
C MET A 892 10.02 -2.07 21.97
N GLY A 893 10.69 -1.52 22.99
CA GLY A 893 12.14 -1.35 23.05
C GLY A 893 12.61 0.09 23.03
N THR A 894 13.85 0.30 22.61
CA THR A 894 14.49 1.62 22.65
C THR A 894 14.25 2.38 21.35
N HIS A 895 13.75 3.59 21.46
CA HIS A 895 13.52 4.51 20.35
C HIS A 895 14.31 5.79 20.47
N ARG A 896 14.76 6.30 19.34
CA ARG A 896 15.28 7.65 19.20
C ARG A 896 14.35 8.45 18.30
N VAL A 897 13.76 9.52 18.86
CA VAL A 897 12.85 10.40 18.13
C VAL A 897 13.42 11.80 18.12
N ARG A 898 13.63 12.38 16.94
CA ARG A 898 14.15 13.74 16.76
C ARG A 898 13.11 14.63 16.10
N PHE A 899 12.90 15.80 16.67
CA PHE A 899 12.04 16.83 16.12
C PHE A 899 12.50 18.22 16.57
N ALA A 900 11.92 19.26 16.01
CA ALA A 900 12.28 20.62 16.32
C ALA A 900 11.07 21.54 16.30
N ILE A 901 11.12 22.62 17.07
CA ILE A 901 10.07 23.63 17.17
C ILE A 901 10.67 25.01 16.84
N GLY A 902 9.96 25.79 16.04
CA GLY A 902 10.40 27.13 15.66
C GLY A 902 9.30 27.98 15.06
N ARG A 903 9.66 29.13 14.50
CA ARG A 903 8.72 29.99 13.79
C ARG A 903 8.37 29.38 12.43
N HIS A 904 7.10 29.49 12.03
CA HIS A 904 6.66 29.10 10.70
C HIS A 904 7.11 30.12 9.67
N GLU A 905 7.82 29.67 8.64
CA GLU A 905 8.27 30.48 7.51
C GLU A 905 7.75 29.86 6.22
N THR A 906 7.14 30.70 5.37
CA THR A 906 6.60 30.25 4.08
C THR A 906 7.61 30.43 2.95
N HIS A 907 8.56 31.37 3.09
CA HIS A 907 9.53 31.73 2.06
C HIS A 907 10.95 31.41 2.48
N THR A 908 11.77 30.97 1.52
CA THR A 908 13.23 30.92 1.70
C THR A 908 13.85 32.23 1.25
N THR A 909 14.52 32.94 2.18
CA THR A 909 15.16 34.22 1.93
C THR A 909 16.53 34.29 2.62
N GLY A 910 17.60 34.29 1.86
CA GLY A 910 18.96 34.22 2.42
C GLY A 910 19.19 32.96 3.25
N ASP A 911 19.56 33.12 4.53
CA ASP A 911 19.77 32.02 5.48
C ASP A 911 18.46 31.56 6.17
N ILE A 912 17.34 32.23 5.92
CA ILE A 912 16.04 31.87 6.45
C ILE A 912 15.38 30.87 5.49
N LEU A 913 15.27 29.63 5.92
CA LEU A 913 14.62 28.57 5.14
C LEU A 913 13.10 28.59 5.42
N SER A 914 12.28 28.36 4.37
CA SER A 914 10.88 28.01 4.58
C SER A 914 10.76 26.75 5.46
N THR A 915 9.65 26.58 6.16
CA THR A 915 9.45 25.42 7.05
C THR A 915 9.63 24.10 6.33
N ALA A 916 9.20 24.00 5.06
CA ALA A 916 9.42 22.83 4.23
C ALA A 916 10.90 22.58 3.91
N ALA A 917 11.65 23.64 3.55
CA ALA A 917 13.09 23.55 3.33
C ALA A 917 13.87 23.23 4.62
N ALA A 918 13.43 23.78 5.76
CA ALA A 918 13.99 23.49 7.08
C ALA A 918 13.77 22.03 7.48
N ALA A 919 12.64 21.43 7.10
CA ALA A 919 12.36 20.01 7.34
C ALA A 919 13.34 19.08 6.59
N ASP A 920 13.81 19.48 5.42
CA ASP A 920 14.91 18.78 4.72
C ASP A 920 16.26 19.04 5.38
N ALA A 921 16.56 20.29 5.71
CA ALA A 921 17.88 20.71 6.18
C ALA A 921 18.22 20.20 7.59
N LEU A 922 17.26 20.21 8.53
CA LEU A 922 17.51 19.92 9.96
C LEU A 922 17.99 18.49 10.23
N PHE A 923 17.54 17.53 9.44
CA PHE A 923 17.78 16.11 9.68
C PHE A 923 18.58 15.42 8.57
N THR A 924 18.98 16.16 7.52
CA THR A 924 19.90 15.65 6.50
C THR A 924 21.33 15.98 6.93
N PRO A 925 22.18 14.99 7.25
CA PRO A 925 23.54 15.24 7.70
C PRO A 925 24.42 15.82 6.57
N LEU A 926 25.42 16.64 6.92
CA LEU A 926 26.52 16.94 6.03
C LEU A 926 27.40 15.68 5.86
N VAL A 927 27.95 15.47 4.68
CA VAL A 927 28.96 14.43 4.45
C VAL A 927 30.33 15.01 4.82
N VAL A 928 30.96 14.48 5.86
CA VAL A 928 32.22 14.97 6.39
C VAL A 928 33.33 13.97 6.12
N CYS A 929 34.44 14.40 5.54
CA CYS A 929 35.57 13.53 5.26
C CYS A 929 36.92 14.29 5.34
N THR A 930 38.03 13.57 5.33
CA THR A 930 39.37 14.14 5.24
C THR A 930 39.64 14.54 3.79
N GLY A 931 40.09 15.77 3.58
CA GLY A 931 40.39 16.33 2.25
C GLY A 931 40.87 17.76 2.34
N ALA A 932 41.37 18.31 1.23
CA ALA A 932 41.92 19.66 1.20
C ALA A 932 41.47 20.50 0.00
N THR A 933 40.93 19.87 -1.04
CA THR A 933 40.51 20.57 -2.25
C THR A 933 39.00 20.66 -2.30
N PRO A 934 38.39 21.84 -2.13
CA PRO A 934 36.96 22.01 -2.25
C PRO A 934 36.47 21.74 -3.68
N LEU A 935 35.35 21.08 -3.82
CA LEU A 935 34.63 20.95 -5.08
C LEU A 935 33.64 22.10 -5.21
N PRO A 936 33.62 22.82 -6.33
CA PRO A 936 32.64 23.87 -6.56
C PRO A 936 31.24 23.25 -6.73
N ALA A 937 30.24 23.96 -6.28
CA ALA A 937 28.86 23.59 -6.58
C ALA A 937 28.61 23.62 -8.09
N PRO A 938 27.82 22.73 -8.67
CA PRO A 938 27.51 22.75 -10.10
C PRO A 938 26.62 23.95 -10.48
N PHE A 939 25.85 24.47 -9.55
CA PHE A 939 24.92 25.58 -9.71
C PHE A 939 24.62 26.28 -8.38
N THR A 940 23.98 27.45 -8.49
CA THR A 940 23.27 28.11 -7.38
C THR A 940 21.83 28.41 -7.78
N MET A 941 20.97 28.50 -6.78
CA MET A 941 19.58 28.92 -6.95
C MET A 941 19.35 30.25 -6.23
N GLU A 942 18.65 31.17 -6.90
CA GLU A 942 18.30 32.49 -6.40
C GLU A 942 16.81 32.74 -6.52
N ASN A 943 16.26 33.63 -5.70
CA ASN A 943 14.83 34.01 -5.73
C ASN A 943 13.89 32.83 -5.55
N LEU A 944 14.20 31.92 -4.62
CA LEU A 944 13.42 30.71 -4.40
C LEU A 944 11.98 30.99 -3.96
N GLY A 945 11.75 32.02 -3.12
CA GLY A 945 10.42 32.29 -2.58
C GLY A 945 9.86 31.09 -1.83
N THR A 946 8.76 30.53 -2.32
CA THR A 946 8.10 29.35 -1.78
C THR A 946 8.53 28.03 -2.44
N LEU A 947 9.38 28.11 -3.47
CA LEU A 947 9.94 26.96 -4.17
C LEU A 947 11.03 26.30 -3.34
N VAL A 948 10.97 24.99 -3.16
CA VAL A 948 11.97 24.20 -2.45
C VAL A 948 12.75 23.34 -3.44
N PRO A 949 14.07 23.53 -3.56
CA PRO A 949 14.94 22.57 -4.23
C PRO A 949 15.08 21.33 -3.35
N SER A 950 14.53 20.20 -3.79
CA SER A 950 14.52 18.97 -2.99
C SER A 950 15.83 18.21 -3.12
N TRP A 951 16.10 17.67 -4.29
CA TRP A 951 17.21 16.77 -4.52
C TRP A 951 17.79 16.92 -5.92
N VAL A 952 19.03 16.44 -6.07
CA VAL A 952 19.70 16.28 -7.36
C VAL A 952 20.13 14.84 -7.55
N MET A 953 20.12 14.39 -8.78
CA MET A 953 20.54 13.05 -9.15
C MET A 953 21.18 13.04 -10.54
N PRO A 954 22.12 12.15 -10.83
CA PRO A 954 22.58 11.96 -12.20
C PRO A 954 21.42 11.57 -13.10
N ALA A 955 21.35 12.13 -14.31
CA ALA A 955 20.34 11.75 -15.31
C ALA A 955 20.57 10.30 -15.76
N GLU A 956 19.49 9.53 -15.96
CA GLU A 956 19.58 8.12 -16.31
C GLU A 956 19.66 7.88 -17.82
N GLN A 957 18.93 8.72 -18.59
CA GLN A 957 18.84 8.58 -20.05
C GLN A 957 19.85 9.46 -20.82
N SER A 958 20.61 10.29 -20.12
CA SER A 958 21.55 11.20 -20.75
C SER A 958 22.71 11.54 -19.81
N ASP A 959 23.78 12.14 -20.33
CA ASP A 959 24.77 12.80 -19.49
C ASP A 959 24.14 13.99 -18.75
N GLY A 960 24.70 14.36 -17.60
CA GLY A 960 24.24 15.47 -16.78
C GLY A 960 23.48 15.07 -15.54
N PHE A 961 22.59 15.94 -15.07
CA PHE A 961 21.85 15.72 -13.83
C PHE A 961 20.40 16.25 -13.91
N ILE A 962 19.56 15.74 -13.03
CA ILE A 962 18.20 16.23 -12.78
C ILE A 962 18.19 16.99 -11.46
N LEU A 963 17.66 18.22 -11.46
CA LEU A 963 17.32 18.98 -10.27
C LEU A 963 15.80 18.92 -10.06
N ARG A 964 15.35 18.40 -8.90
CA ARG A 964 13.97 18.34 -8.51
C ARG A 964 13.59 19.53 -7.64
N LEU A 965 12.51 20.21 -8.02
CA LEU A 965 11.98 21.38 -7.31
C LEU A 965 10.49 21.15 -7.04
N HIS A 966 9.97 21.71 -5.94
CA HIS A 966 8.53 21.73 -5.70
C HIS A 966 8.11 22.97 -4.93
N GLU A 967 6.93 23.48 -5.27
CA GLU A 967 6.31 24.62 -4.59
C GLU A 967 5.45 24.14 -3.42
N THR A 968 5.51 24.81 -2.27
CA THR A 968 4.96 24.31 -1.01
C THR A 968 3.88 25.14 -0.34
N ASN A 969 3.54 26.30 -0.88
CA ASN A 969 2.66 27.26 -0.20
C ASN A 969 1.44 27.70 -1.03
N GLY A 970 1.31 27.24 -2.27
CA GLY A 970 0.24 27.62 -3.20
C GLY A 970 0.51 28.97 -3.88
N SER A 971 1.76 29.30 -4.14
CA SER A 971 2.18 30.54 -4.78
C SER A 971 2.77 30.32 -6.16
N ALA A 972 2.78 31.37 -6.97
CA ALA A 972 3.48 31.40 -8.25
C ALA A 972 4.68 32.33 -8.17
N GLY A 973 5.70 32.07 -8.97
CA GLY A 973 6.89 32.89 -9.00
C GLY A 973 7.88 32.46 -10.07
N THR A 974 9.08 33.04 -10.01
CA THR A 974 10.20 32.74 -10.89
C THR A 974 11.47 32.65 -10.06
N ALA A 975 12.11 31.48 -10.07
CA ALA A 975 13.43 31.26 -9.50
C ALA A 975 14.52 31.34 -10.58
N ARG A 976 15.74 31.66 -10.18
CA ARG A 976 16.92 31.69 -11.07
C ARG A 976 17.86 30.54 -10.78
N LEU A 977 18.19 29.79 -11.80
CA LEU A 977 19.24 28.78 -11.81
C LEU A 977 20.49 29.36 -12.48
N ARG A 978 21.58 29.49 -11.75
CA ARG A 978 22.87 29.91 -12.25
C ARG A 978 23.87 28.76 -12.28
N LEU A 979 24.32 28.39 -13.45
CA LEU A 979 25.25 27.28 -13.66
C LEU A 979 26.69 27.78 -13.72
N TYR A 980 27.60 27.12 -13.05
CA TYR A 980 29.04 27.53 -13.09
C TYR A 980 29.69 27.16 -14.42
N THR A 981 29.25 26.09 -15.06
CA THR A 981 29.71 25.71 -16.42
C THR A 981 28.55 25.91 -17.40
N ALA A 982 28.81 26.46 -18.56
CA ALA A 982 27.79 26.62 -19.59
C ALA A 982 27.29 25.25 -20.03
N PRO A 983 25.97 24.97 -19.92
CA PRO A 983 25.39 23.69 -20.28
C PRO A 983 25.17 23.58 -21.79
N ARG A 984 25.12 22.36 -22.30
CA ARG A 984 24.65 22.08 -23.66
C ARG A 984 23.15 22.33 -23.82
N ALA A 985 22.36 21.97 -22.81
CA ALA A 985 20.93 22.18 -22.76
C ALA A 985 20.41 22.21 -21.33
N VAL A 986 19.31 22.96 -21.13
CA VAL A 986 18.52 22.95 -19.90
C VAL A 986 17.06 22.81 -20.29
N ASP A 987 16.43 21.70 -19.88
CA ASP A 987 15.06 21.35 -20.24
C ASP A 987 14.22 21.06 -19.01
N LEU A 988 12.90 21.33 -19.05
CA LEU A 988 11.94 20.71 -18.16
C LEU A 988 11.60 19.31 -18.68
N VAL A 989 11.57 18.34 -17.77
CA VAL A 989 11.26 16.94 -18.09
C VAL A 989 10.23 16.37 -17.10
N ASP A 990 9.52 15.33 -17.52
CA ASP A 990 8.71 14.51 -16.63
C ASP A 990 9.57 13.52 -15.80
N PHE A 991 8.97 12.66 -14.99
CA PHE A 991 9.72 11.68 -14.20
C PHE A 991 10.40 10.61 -15.04
N LEU A 992 9.91 10.37 -16.26
CA LEU A 992 10.50 9.43 -17.22
C LEU A 992 11.57 10.10 -18.11
N GLU A 993 12.00 11.30 -17.75
CA GLU A 993 12.98 12.14 -18.48
C GLU A 993 12.53 12.57 -19.91
N HIS A 994 11.25 12.46 -20.24
CA HIS A 994 10.75 13.03 -21.49
C HIS A 994 10.59 14.54 -21.34
N ARG A 995 11.01 15.28 -22.37
CA ARG A 995 10.88 16.74 -22.37
C ARG A 995 9.41 17.14 -22.32
N ASN A 996 9.04 17.93 -21.31
CA ASN A 996 7.66 18.42 -21.11
C ASN A 996 7.56 19.94 -21.03
N GLY A 997 8.67 20.67 -21.17
CA GLY A 997 8.70 22.13 -21.16
C GLY A 997 10.06 22.74 -21.47
N ARG A 998 10.12 24.06 -21.34
CA ARG A 998 11.35 24.85 -21.54
C ARG A 998 11.55 25.78 -20.34
N VAL A 999 12.81 26.08 -20.04
CA VAL A 999 13.23 27.17 -19.15
C VAL A 999 13.60 28.40 -19.98
N THR A 1000 13.43 29.59 -19.42
CA THR A 1000 13.81 30.83 -20.08
C THR A 1000 15.30 31.06 -19.86
N ARG A 1001 16.06 31.13 -20.95
CA ARG A 1001 17.50 31.45 -20.88
C ARG A 1001 17.67 32.97 -20.79
N VAL A 1002 18.37 33.44 -19.73
CA VAL A 1002 18.69 34.85 -19.52
C VAL A 1002 20.05 35.19 -20.18
N ASP A 1003 21.07 34.36 -19.86
CA ASP A 1003 22.40 34.45 -20.47
C ASP A 1003 23.02 33.06 -20.65
N ARG A 1004 24.35 33.00 -20.89
CA ARG A 1004 25.05 31.71 -21.12
C ARG A 1004 24.99 30.76 -19.93
N HIS A 1005 24.81 31.25 -18.71
CA HIS A 1005 24.89 30.52 -17.44
C HIS A 1005 23.61 30.59 -16.62
N THR A 1006 22.72 31.55 -16.92
CA THR A 1006 21.56 31.89 -16.09
C THR A 1006 20.24 31.53 -16.79
N TYR A 1007 19.38 30.84 -16.06
CA TYR A 1007 18.07 30.39 -16.51
C TYR A 1007 16.98 30.78 -15.51
N GLU A 1008 15.85 31.24 -15.99
CA GLU A 1008 14.63 31.49 -15.20
C GLU A 1008 13.69 30.31 -15.29
N ILE A 1009 13.23 29.87 -14.11
CA ILE A 1009 12.30 28.77 -13.92
C ILE A 1009 11.03 29.32 -13.32
N ALA A 1010 10.00 29.47 -14.16
CA ALA A 1010 8.67 29.84 -13.70
C ALA A 1010 7.97 28.67 -13.02
N TYR A 1011 7.34 28.92 -11.88
CA TYR A 1011 6.55 27.93 -11.15
C TYR A 1011 5.14 28.44 -10.81
N ARG A 1012 4.22 27.51 -10.65
CA ARG A 1012 2.82 27.74 -10.28
C ARG A 1012 2.55 27.18 -8.90
N PRO A 1013 1.38 27.45 -8.30
CA PRO A 1013 0.97 26.83 -7.03
C PRO A 1013 1.13 25.31 -7.03
N TYR A 1014 1.82 24.79 -6.02
CA TYR A 1014 2.07 23.36 -5.77
C TYR A 1014 2.76 22.61 -6.92
N HIS A 1015 3.47 23.32 -7.81
CA HIS A 1015 4.11 22.75 -8.99
C HIS A 1015 5.35 21.91 -8.63
N VAL A 1016 5.45 20.71 -9.18
CA VAL A 1016 6.65 19.85 -9.15
C VAL A 1016 7.38 19.96 -10.49
N LEU A 1017 8.65 20.30 -10.45
CA LEU A 1017 9.49 20.53 -11.60
C LEU A 1017 10.71 19.62 -11.59
N SER A 1018 11.07 19.10 -12.74
CA SER A 1018 12.34 18.42 -12.99
C SER A 1018 13.12 19.17 -14.03
N VAL A 1019 14.25 19.74 -13.63
CA VAL A 1019 15.15 20.47 -14.52
C VAL A 1019 16.30 19.56 -14.89
N ARG A 1020 16.40 19.17 -16.15
CA ARG A 1020 17.52 18.40 -16.67
C ARG A 1020 18.57 19.35 -17.22
N VAL A 1021 19.82 19.23 -16.72
CA VAL A 1021 21.00 19.99 -17.15
C VAL A 1021 21.99 19.04 -17.83
N ARG A 1022 22.40 19.36 -19.08
CA ARG A 1022 23.30 18.52 -19.89
C ARG A 1022 24.52 19.30 -20.34
#